data_9e7c1f0466607cc38a0e9586dcf2d572
#
_entry.id   9e7c1f0466607cc38a0e9586dcf2d572
#
_cell.length_a   1.000
_cell.length_b   1.000
_cell.length_c   1.000
_cell.angle_alpha   90.00
_cell.angle_beta   90.00
_cell.angle_gamma   90.00
#
_symmetry.space_group_name_H-M   'P 1'
#
loop_
_entity.id
_entity.type
_entity.pdbx_description
1 polymer ?
#
loop_
_entity_poly.entity_id
_entity_poly.type
_entity_poly.pdbx_seq_one_letter_code
_entity_poly.pdbx_strand_id
1 'polypeptide(L)'
;EVVLDEXXXXXXXXXXXDTRNQFKNNALHAYLFNEHCNNVEVVKLLLDSGTNPLHKNWRQFTPIEEYTNSRHVKVNKDIAMALLEATGYSNINDFNIFSYMKSKNVDVDLIKVLVEHGFDLSVKCENHRSVIENYVMTDDPVPEIIDLFIENGCSVLYEDDEYGYVYDDYQPRNCGTVLHLYIIAHLYSESDTRAYVRPEVVKCLINHGIKPSSIDKNYCTALQYYIKSSHIDIDIVKLXMKGIDNTAYSYIDDLTCCTRGIMADYLNSDYRYNKDVDLDLVKLFLENGKPYGIMCSIVPLWRNDKETISLILKTMNSDVLQHILIEYMTFGDIDIPLVECMLEYGAVVNKEAIHRYFRNINIDSYTMKYLLKKEGGDAVNHLDDGEIPIGHLCESNYGCYNFYTYTYKKGLCDMSYVCPILSTINICLPYLKDINMIDKRGETLLHKAVRYNKQSLVSLLLESGSDVNIRSNNGYTCITIAINESRNIELLKMLLCHKPTLDCVIDSLSEVSNIVDNAYAIKQCIKYTMIIDDCTSSKIPESISQRYNDYIDLCNQELNEMKKIMVGGNTMFSLIFTEHGAKIIHRYANNPELRAYYESKQNKIYVEAYDIISDAIVKHNKIHKTIIKSVDDNTYISNLPYTIKYKIFEQQ
;
A
#
# COMPACT_ATOMS: atom_id res chain seq x y z
N GLU A 1 3.54 -45.39 56.45
CA GLU A 1 3.03 -45.58 57.82
C GLU A 1 2.15 -44.43 58.27
N VAL A 2 2.53 -43.18 58.07
CA VAL A 2 1.73 -42.00 58.48
C VAL A 2 0.41 -41.91 57.72
N VAL A 3 0.41 -42.36 56.49
CA VAL A 3 -0.81 -42.35 55.60
C VAL A 3 -1.74 -43.52 55.95
N LEU A 4 -1.23 -44.61 56.49
CA LEU A 4 -2.04 -45.70 57.01
C LEU A 4 -2.74 -45.33 58.34
N ASP A 5 -2.20 -44.43 59.10
CA ASP A 5 -2.83 -43.93 60.34
C ASP A 5 -4.06 -43.02 60.05
N GLU A 6 -4.02 -42.24 59.08
CA GLU A 6 -5.17 -41.41 58.69
C GLU A 6 -6.26 -42.15 57.88
N UNK A 7 -5.81 -43.06 57.37
CA UNK A 7 -6.63 -43.87 56.62
C UNK A 7 -7.13 -45.02 57.39
N UNK A 8 -6.42 -45.20 58.11
CA UNK A 8 -6.71 -46.20 58.99
C UNK A 8 -7.91 -45.94 59.85
N UNK A 9 -7.94 -44.99 59.86
CA UNK A 9 -9.04 -44.63 60.51
C UNK A 9 -10.29 -44.93 59.81
N UNK A 10 -9.98 -44.84 58.81
CA UNK A 10 -11.04 -45.17 58.04
C UNK A 10 -11.15 -46.61 57.73
N UNK A 11 -10.16 -47.09 57.78
CA UNK A 11 -10.09 -48.46 57.47
C UNK A 11 -10.32 -49.38 58.66
N UNK A 12 -10.30 -48.76 59.46
CA UNK A 12 -10.48 -49.58 60.60
C UNK A 12 -11.87 -50.07 60.82
N UNK A 13 -12.43 -49.59 60.17
CA UNK A 13 -13.72 -50.01 60.23
C UNK A 13 -13.99 -50.87 59.01
N UNK A 14 -13.53 -51.65 59.01
CA UNK A 14 -13.70 -52.58 58.07
C UNK A 14 -15.02 -52.59 57.39
N UNK A 15 -15.41 -52.10 57.58
CA UNK A 15 -16.65 -52.13 56.99
C UNK A 15 -16.80 -50.99 56.15
N UNK A 16 -16.10 -50.64 56.03
CA UNK A 16 -16.49 -49.70 55.31
C UNK A 16 -15.40 -49.04 54.46
N UNK A 17 -15.03 -49.69 53.81
CA UNK A 17 -14.24 -49.08 52.98
C UNK A 17 -14.90 -48.06 52.26
N ASP A 18 -16.15 -48.00 52.22
CA ASP A 18 -16.96 -47.01 51.55
C ASP A 18 -17.52 -45.93 52.53
N THR A 19 -16.90 -45.82 53.69
CA THR A 19 -17.18 -44.69 54.59
C THR A 19 -16.87 -43.34 53.91
N ARG A 20 -17.73 -42.35 54.18
CA ARG A 20 -17.69 -41.07 53.46
C ARG A 20 -17.44 -39.94 54.44
N ASN A 21 -16.58 -39.01 54.06
CA ASN A 21 -16.39 -37.77 54.79
C ASN A 21 -17.51 -36.75 54.50
N GLN A 22 -17.43 -35.57 55.06
CA GLN A 22 -18.42 -34.49 54.87
C GLN A 22 -18.60 -34.07 53.41
N PHE A 23 -17.64 -34.37 52.57
CA PHE A 23 -17.67 -34.10 51.13
C PHE A 23 -18.13 -35.32 50.32
N LYS A 24 -18.66 -36.35 50.98
CA LYS A 24 -19.03 -37.64 50.38
C LYS A 24 -17.86 -38.34 49.65
N ASN A 25 -16.61 -38.00 49.97
CA ASN A 25 -15.42 -38.70 49.43
C ASN A 25 -15.29 -40.06 50.11
N ASN A 26 -15.07 -41.10 49.36
CA ASN A 26 -14.63 -42.39 49.87
C ASN A 26 -13.09 -42.40 50.04
N ALA A 27 -12.53 -43.52 50.51
CA ALA A 27 -11.08 -43.68 50.79
C ALA A 27 -10.20 -43.44 49.55
N LEU A 28 -10.67 -43.83 48.37
CA LEU A 28 -9.94 -43.58 47.10
C LEU A 28 -9.87 -42.08 46.82
N HIS A 29 -10.97 -41.34 46.91
CA HIS A 29 -10.97 -39.87 46.71
C HIS A 29 -10.01 -39.21 47.69
N ALA A 30 -10.08 -39.58 48.98
CA ALA A 30 -9.26 -38.98 50.03
C ALA A 30 -7.77 -39.23 49.80
N TYR A 31 -7.42 -40.43 49.36
CA TYR A 31 -6.03 -40.79 49.06
C TYR A 31 -5.51 -40.02 47.82
N LEU A 32 -6.27 -40.07 46.72
CA LEU A 32 -5.85 -39.49 45.42
C LEU A 32 -5.77 -37.97 45.41
N PHE A 33 -6.49 -37.29 46.31
CA PHE A 33 -6.46 -35.84 46.46
C PHE A 33 -5.16 -35.34 47.12
N ASN A 34 -4.40 -36.21 47.75
CA ASN A 34 -3.19 -35.84 48.51
C ASN A 34 -1.97 -35.84 47.56
N GLU A 35 -1.30 -34.71 47.43
CA GLU A 35 -0.14 -34.48 46.54
C GLU A 35 1.01 -35.49 46.79
N HIS A 36 1.11 -36.02 47.98
CA HIS A 36 2.20 -36.96 48.32
C HIS A 36 1.81 -38.43 48.17
N CYS A 37 0.59 -38.72 47.80
CA CYS A 37 0.06 -40.07 47.73
C CYS A 37 0.17 -40.59 46.27
N ASN A 38 1.30 -41.20 45.94
CA ASN A 38 1.61 -41.67 44.61
C ASN A 38 2.06 -43.16 44.61
N ASN A 39 1.48 -43.94 45.49
CA ASN A 39 1.81 -45.38 45.62
C ASN A 39 0.66 -46.23 45.12
N VAL A 40 0.83 -46.92 43.99
CA VAL A 40 -0.14 -47.80 43.36
C VAL A 40 -0.58 -48.96 44.28
N GLU A 41 0.31 -49.46 45.11
CA GLU A 41 -0.01 -50.58 46.01
C GLU A 41 -1.06 -50.20 47.06
N VAL A 42 -1.07 -48.94 47.50
CA VAL A 42 -2.11 -48.44 48.39
C VAL A 42 -3.47 -48.36 47.69
N VAL A 43 -3.49 -47.91 46.39
CA VAL A 43 -4.70 -47.87 45.60
C VAL A 43 -5.25 -49.29 45.41
N LYS A 44 -4.40 -50.25 45.06
CA LYS A 44 -4.78 -51.67 44.90
C LYS A 44 -5.34 -52.25 46.20
N LEU A 45 -4.69 -51.94 47.32
CA LEU A 45 -5.16 -52.37 48.65
C LEU A 45 -6.54 -51.81 48.98
N LEU A 46 -6.79 -50.53 48.66
CA LEU A 46 -8.11 -49.91 48.86
C LEU A 46 -9.16 -50.54 47.99
N LEU A 47 -8.84 -50.88 46.73
CA LEU A 47 -9.72 -51.54 45.81
C LEU A 47 -10.04 -52.98 46.30
N ASP A 48 -9.00 -53.73 46.68
CA ASP A 48 -9.13 -55.11 47.22
C ASP A 48 -9.97 -55.13 48.54
N SER A 49 -9.90 -54.01 49.28
CA SER A 49 -10.70 -53.86 50.51
C SER A 49 -12.19 -53.52 50.26
N GLY A 50 -12.58 -53.45 48.99
CA GLY A 50 -13.98 -53.22 48.58
C GLY A 50 -14.39 -51.75 48.46
N THR A 51 -13.40 -50.81 48.41
CA THR A 51 -13.75 -49.40 48.12
C THR A 51 -14.28 -49.25 46.70
N ASN A 52 -15.46 -48.67 46.56
CA ASN A 52 -16.10 -48.56 45.24
C ASN A 52 -15.42 -47.52 44.34
N PRO A 53 -14.75 -47.92 43.23
CA PRO A 53 -14.12 -46.98 42.32
C PRO A 53 -15.08 -46.15 41.46
N LEU A 54 -16.39 -46.53 41.43
CA LEU A 54 -17.44 -45.78 40.73
C LEU A 54 -18.24 -44.85 41.65
N HIS A 55 -17.84 -44.75 42.90
CA HIS A 55 -18.53 -43.87 43.87
C HIS A 55 -18.39 -42.40 43.45
N LYS A 56 -19.49 -41.66 43.44
CA LYS A 56 -19.48 -40.21 43.12
C LYS A 56 -19.52 -39.37 44.41
N ASN A 57 -18.58 -38.46 44.54
CA ASN A 57 -18.49 -37.50 45.66
C ASN A 57 -19.55 -36.39 45.54
N TRP A 58 -19.47 -35.35 46.38
CA TRP A 58 -20.42 -34.23 46.36
C TRP A 58 -20.37 -33.41 45.06
N ARG A 59 -19.26 -33.44 44.31
CA ARG A 59 -19.09 -32.83 43.00
C ARG A 59 -19.60 -33.71 41.85
N GLN A 60 -20.10 -34.91 42.19
CA GLN A 60 -20.49 -35.93 41.22
C GLN A 60 -19.32 -36.55 40.45
N PHE A 61 -18.08 -36.42 41.00
CA PHE A 61 -16.87 -37.00 40.40
C PHE A 61 -16.59 -38.38 40.98
N THR A 62 -16.19 -39.32 40.13
CA THR A 62 -15.63 -40.62 40.51
C THR A 62 -14.17 -40.40 40.99
N PRO A 63 -13.53 -41.39 41.67
CA PRO A 63 -12.15 -41.27 42.10
C PRO A 63 -11.18 -40.94 40.95
N ILE A 64 -11.35 -41.57 39.75
CA ILE A 64 -10.49 -41.32 38.60
C ILE A 64 -10.73 -39.91 38.05
N GLU A 65 -11.99 -39.46 37.98
CA GLU A 65 -12.34 -38.13 37.54
C GLU A 65 -11.74 -37.03 38.47
N GLU A 66 -11.86 -37.19 39.79
CA GLU A 66 -11.25 -36.29 40.77
C GLU A 66 -9.72 -36.30 40.64
N TYR A 67 -9.13 -37.48 40.46
CA TYR A 67 -7.68 -37.67 40.33
C TYR A 67 -7.14 -36.92 39.11
N THR A 68 -7.77 -37.13 37.96
CA THR A 68 -7.31 -36.52 36.70
C THR A 68 -7.67 -35.05 36.56
N ASN A 69 -8.66 -34.54 37.33
CA ASN A 69 -9.00 -33.12 37.40
C ASN A 69 -8.13 -32.31 38.37
N SER A 70 -7.37 -32.99 39.24
CA SER A 70 -6.60 -32.30 40.30
C SER A 70 -5.44 -31.49 39.68
N ARG A 71 -5.41 -30.19 39.97
CA ARG A 71 -4.32 -29.31 39.53
C ARG A 71 -3.01 -29.52 40.29
N HIS A 72 -3.10 -30.20 41.42
CA HIS A 72 -1.98 -30.35 42.35
C HIS A 72 -1.32 -31.73 42.28
N VAL A 73 -1.99 -32.68 41.68
CA VAL A 73 -1.52 -34.06 41.64
C VAL A 73 -1.03 -34.40 40.22
N LYS A 74 0.19 -34.89 40.13
CA LYS A 74 0.73 -35.42 38.87
C LYS A 74 0.17 -36.84 38.70
N VAL A 75 -0.61 -37.03 37.63
CA VAL A 75 -1.23 -38.33 37.33
C VAL A 75 -0.16 -39.40 37.10
N ASN A 76 -0.21 -40.43 37.89
CA ASN A 76 0.65 -41.62 37.76
C ASN A 76 -0.09 -42.65 36.92
N LYS A 77 0.56 -43.15 35.86
CA LYS A 77 0.07 -44.16 34.93
C LYS A 77 -0.47 -45.40 35.66
N ASP A 78 0.32 -45.97 36.59
CA ASP A 78 -0.03 -47.24 37.25
C ASP A 78 -1.28 -47.09 38.14
N ILE A 79 -1.46 -45.90 38.73
CA ILE A 79 -2.65 -45.60 39.54
C ILE A 79 -3.89 -45.45 38.63
N ALA A 80 -3.76 -44.71 37.52
CA ALA A 80 -4.82 -44.56 36.53
C ALA A 80 -5.25 -45.91 35.97
N MET A 81 -4.26 -46.76 35.62
CA MET A 81 -4.49 -48.12 35.12
C MET A 81 -5.25 -48.97 36.14
N ALA A 82 -4.79 -48.97 37.40
CA ALA A 82 -5.42 -49.77 38.48
C ALA A 82 -6.90 -49.35 38.70
N LEU A 83 -7.20 -48.06 38.62
CA LEU A 83 -8.57 -47.55 38.76
C LEU A 83 -9.48 -47.95 37.57
N LEU A 84 -8.93 -47.89 36.36
CA LEU A 84 -9.68 -48.28 35.15
C LEU A 84 -9.91 -49.77 35.09
N GLU A 85 -8.88 -50.61 35.37
CA GLU A 85 -8.95 -52.06 35.42
C GLU A 85 -9.98 -52.55 36.46
N ALA A 86 -10.00 -51.92 37.65
CA ALA A 86 -10.95 -52.27 38.70
C ALA A 86 -12.42 -52.09 38.31
N THR A 87 -12.71 -51.24 37.30
CA THR A 87 -14.07 -51.01 36.80
C THR A 87 -14.35 -51.75 35.47
N GLY A 88 -13.38 -52.53 34.98
CA GLY A 88 -13.48 -53.15 33.65
C GLY A 88 -13.63 -52.10 32.57
N TYR A 89 -13.01 -50.93 32.77
CA TYR A 89 -13.03 -49.78 31.87
C TYR A 89 -14.43 -49.13 31.65
N SER A 90 -15.44 -49.50 32.46
CA SER A 90 -16.80 -48.95 32.32
C SER A 90 -16.91 -47.45 32.52
N ASN A 91 -15.92 -46.84 33.19
CA ASN A 91 -15.89 -45.40 33.47
C ASN A 91 -14.70 -44.71 32.75
N ILE A 92 -14.28 -45.24 31.61
CA ILE A 92 -13.12 -44.73 30.86
C ILE A 92 -13.30 -43.26 30.45
N ASN A 93 -14.53 -42.85 30.16
CA ASN A 93 -14.85 -41.47 29.79
C ASN A 93 -14.92 -40.49 30.97
N ASP A 94 -14.80 -41.00 32.24
CA ASP A 94 -14.59 -40.18 33.42
C ASP A 94 -13.11 -39.70 33.48
N PHE A 95 -12.21 -40.26 32.69
CA PHE A 95 -10.80 -39.84 32.63
C PHE A 95 -10.68 -38.48 31.97
N ASN A 96 -10.17 -37.46 32.67
CA ASN A 96 -9.98 -36.14 32.08
C ASN A 96 -8.66 -36.08 31.31
N ILE A 97 -8.72 -36.41 30.01
CA ILE A 97 -7.57 -36.45 29.12
C ILE A 97 -6.91 -35.06 28.97
N PHE A 98 -7.70 -33.96 29.02
CA PHE A 98 -7.16 -32.61 28.86
C PHE A 98 -6.30 -32.19 30.05
N SER A 99 -6.69 -32.52 31.28
CA SER A 99 -5.87 -32.27 32.46
C SER A 99 -4.62 -33.17 32.48
N TYR A 100 -4.78 -34.43 32.06
CA TYR A 100 -3.64 -35.36 31.96
C TYR A 100 -2.58 -34.86 30.97
N MET A 101 -3.00 -34.39 29.81
CA MET A 101 -2.08 -33.89 28.77
C MET A 101 -1.31 -32.63 29.19
N LYS A 102 -1.82 -31.87 30.17
CA LYS A 102 -1.06 -30.73 30.73
C LYS A 102 0.10 -31.15 31.62
N SER A 103 0.18 -32.42 31.99
CA SER A 103 1.31 -32.96 32.72
C SER A 103 2.54 -33.13 31.80
N LYS A 104 3.75 -32.92 32.33
CA LYS A 104 4.98 -32.97 31.52
C LYS A 104 5.35 -34.38 31.04
N ASN A 105 4.64 -35.41 31.46
CA ASN A 105 4.97 -36.81 31.13
C ASN A 105 3.71 -37.56 30.71
N VAL A 106 3.23 -37.29 29.51
CA VAL A 106 2.14 -38.07 28.92
C VAL A 106 2.67 -39.42 28.47
N ASP A 107 2.14 -40.49 29.04
CA ASP A 107 2.63 -41.85 28.79
C ASP A 107 1.85 -42.46 27.60
N VAL A 108 2.63 -42.99 26.63
CA VAL A 108 2.09 -43.58 25.39
C VAL A 108 1.21 -44.80 25.70
N ASP A 109 1.62 -45.67 26.65
CA ASP A 109 0.88 -46.90 26.95
C ASP A 109 -0.48 -46.59 27.60
N LEU A 110 -0.55 -45.59 28.49
CA LEU A 110 -1.83 -45.19 29.07
C LEU A 110 -2.78 -44.66 27.98
N ILE A 111 -2.28 -43.83 27.06
CA ILE A 111 -3.10 -43.33 25.91
C ILE A 111 -3.57 -44.51 25.05
N LYS A 112 -2.70 -45.49 24.76
CA LYS A 112 -3.08 -46.70 24.01
C LYS A 112 -4.25 -47.42 24.70
N VAL A 113 -4.13 -47.68 26.00
CA VAL A 113 -5.19 -48.34 26.78
C VAL A 113 -6.49 -47.57 26.73
N LEU A 114 -6.43 -46.23 26.89
CA LEU A 114 -7.64 -45.40 26.78
C LEU A 114 -8.32 -45.55 25.41
N VAL A 115 -7.53 -45.48 24.34
CA VAL A 115 -8.04 -45.62 22.96
C VAL A 115 -8.58 -47.04 22.71
N GLU A 116 -7.82 -48.06 23.06
CA GLU A 116 -8.18 -49.48 22.85
C GLU A 116 -9.46 -49.87 23.60
N HIS A 117 -9.74 -49.25 24.75
CA HIS A 117 -10.94 -49.55 25.53
C HIS A 117 -12.09 -48.57 25.24
N GLY A 118 -11.97 -47.75 24.17
CA GLY A 118 -13.08 -46.97 23.64
C GLY A 118 -13.28 -45.60 24.29
N PHE A 119 -12.20 -44.95 24.74
CA PHE A 119 -12.26 -43.55 25.17
C PHE A 119 -12.80 -42.68 24.01
N ASP A 120 -13.77 -41.81 24.32
CA ASP A 120 -14.40 -40.97 23.31
C ASP A 120 -13.47 -39.81 22.93
N LEU A 121 -12.78 -39.91 21.80
CA LEU A 121 -11.87 -38.89 21.28
C LEU A 121 -12.60 -37.68 20.66
N SER A 122 -13.95 -37.76 20.54
CA SER A 122 -14.72 -36.62 20.03
C SER A 122 -14.95 -35.52 21.07
N VAL A 123 -14.57 -35.77 22.33
CA VAL A 123 -14.74 -34.79 23.41
C VAL A 123 -13.95 -33.50 23.12
N LYS A 124 -14.55 -32.39 23.51
CA LYS A 124 -13.91 -31.05 23.40
C LYS A 124 -13.73 -30.46 24.81
N CYS A 125 -12.65 -29.72 25.00
CA CYS A 125 -12.40 -29.01 26.26
C CYS A 125 -13.29 -27.76 26.38
N GLU A 126 -13.19 -27.04 27.50
CA GLU A 126 -13.95 -25.80 27.76
C GLU A 126 -13.76 -24.73 26.67
N ASN A 127 -12.61 -24.76 25.99
CA ASN A 127 -12.30 -23.83 24.89
C ASN A 127 -12.69 -24.42 23.52
N HIS A 128 -13.55 -25.44 23.48
CA HIS A 128 -14.03 -26.11 22.26
C HIS A 128 -12.95 -26.82 21.41
N ARG A 129 -11.72 -26.97 21.92
CA ARG A 129 -10.63 -27.68 21.23
C ARG A 129 -10.75 -29.19 21.38
N SER A 130 -10.46 -29.89 20.32
CA SER A 130 -10.39 -31.36 20.29
C SER A 130 -9.19 -31.88 21.08
N VAL A 131 -9.15 -33.20 21.27
CA VAL A 131 -8.06 -33.89 21.98
C VAL A 131 -6.72 -33.64 21.28
N ILE A 132 -6.65 -33.82 19.97
CA ILE A 132 -5.39 -33.64 19.21
C ILE A 132 -4.92 -32.17 19.21
N GLU A 133 -5.86 -31.20 19.11
CA GLU A 133 -5.53 -29.77 19.18
C GLU A 133 -4.87 -29.41 20.52
N ASN A 134 -5.43 -29.91 21.61
CA ASN A 134 -4.82 -29.69 22.94
C ASN A 134 -3.47 -30.40 23.07
N TYR A 135 -3.36 -31.62 22.53
CA TYR A 135 -2.13 -32.40 22.65
C TYR A 135 -0.93 -31.75 21.94
N VAL A 136 -1.12 -31.28 20.71
CA VAL A 136 -0.03 -30.65 19.95
C VAL A 136 0.44 -29.34 20.58
N MET A 137 -0.36 -28.74 21.48
CA MET A 137 0.01 -27.51 22.20
C MET A 137 0.76 -27.79 23.51
N THR A 138 0.95 -29.06 23.90
CA THR A 138 1.74 -29.40 25.10
C THR A 138 3.24 -29.17 24.84
N ASP A 139 4.04 -29.08 25.91
CA ASP A 139 5.48 -28.77 25.79
C ASP A 139 6.26 -29.78 24.96
N ASP A 140 5.83 -31.07 24.94
CA ASP A 140 6.61 -32.15 24.33
C ASP A 140 5.68 -33.21 23.66
N PRO A 141 4.96 -32.85 22.60
CA PRO A 141 4.08 -33.83 21.92
C PRO A 141 4.91 -34.90 21.20
N VAL A 142 4.49 -36.16 21.36
CA VAL A 142 5.16 -37.35 20.84
C VAL A 142 4.44 -37.83 19.57
N PRO A 143 5.17 -38.09 18.46
CA PRO A 143 4.53 -38.51 17.21
C PRO A 143 3.64 -39.76 17.37
N GLU A 144 4.02 -40.74 18.16
CA GLU A 144 3.26 -41.98 18.39
C GLU A 144 1.87 -41.73 18.97
N ILE A 145 1.70 -40.70 19.82
CA ILE A 145 0.39 -40.34 20.37
C ILE A 145 -0.44 -39.60 19.31
N ILE A 146 0.20 -38.74 18.48
CA ILE A 146 -0.45 -38.07 17.36
C ILE A 146 -0.99 -39.12 16.37
N ASP A 147 -0.15 -40.13 16.04
CA ASP A 147 -0.55 -41.26 15.18
C ASP A 147 -1.79 -41.96 15.76
N LEU A 148 -1.77 -42.30 17.06
CA LEU A 148 -2.89 -42.95 17.75
C LEU A 148 -4.20 -42.12 17.64
N PHE A 149 -4.12 -40.82 17.89
CA PHE A 149 -5.30 -39.95 17.83
C PHE A 149 -5.87 -39.88 16.41
N ILE A 150 -5.02 -39.71 15.40
CA ILE A 150 -5.44 -39.59 13.99
C ILE A 150 -6.01 -40.93 13.49
N GLU A 151 -5.33 -42.06 13.77
CA GLU A 151 -5.76 -43.40 13.37
C GLU A 151 -7.10 -43.78 13.99
N ASN A 152 -7.46 -43.18 15.14
CA ASN A 152 -8.70 -43.41 15.84
C ASN A 152 -9.71 -42.28 15.67
N GLY A 153 -9.57 -41.48 14.62
CA GLY A 153 -10.63 -40.59 14.11
C GLY A 153 -10.52 -39.12 14.48
N CYS A 154 -9.45 -38.68 15.15
CA CYS A 154 -9.26 -37.24 15.38
C CYS A 154 -9.00 -36.51 14.05
N SER A 155 -9.73 -35.45 13.80
CA SER A 155 -9.52 -34.62 12.60
C SER A 155 -8.24 -33.79 12.71
N VAL A 156 -7.48 -33.73 11.62
CA VAL A 156 -6.29 -32.87 11.48
C VAL A 156 -6.67 -31.46 10.96
N LEU A 157 -7.93 -31.28 10.56
CA LEU A 157 -8.46 -30.03 10.10
C LEU A 157 -9.21 -29.33 11.24
N TYR A 158 -8.97 -28.07 11.42
CA TYR A 158 -9.68 -27.25 12.40
C TYR A 158 -11.06 -26.91 11.85
N GLU A 159 -12.10 -27.29 12.59
CA GLU A 159 -13.49 -26.92 12.29
C GLU A 159 -13.85 -25.70 13.14
N ASP A 160 -14.05 -24.58 12.47
CA ASP A 160 -14.41 -23.33 13.14
C ASP A 160 -15.91 -23.39 13.53
N ASP A 161 -16.21 -23.48 14.80
CA ASP A 161 -17.58 -23.28 15.27
C ASP A 161 -17.92 -21.78 15.18
N GLU A 162 -19.02 -21.46 14.55
CA GLU A 162 -19.52 -20.14 14.15
C GLU A 162 -19.69 -19.09 15.28
N TYR A 163 -19.32 -19.42 16.52
CA TYR A 163 -19.57 -18.58 17.69
C TYR A 163 -18.32 -18.35 18.54
N GLY A 164 -17.76 -17.17 18.42
CA GLY A 164 -16.70 -16.83 19.35
C GLY A 164 -16.00 -15.50 19.15
N TYR A 165 -16.68 -14.39 19.41
CA TYR A 165 -15.98 -13.17 19.75
C TYR A 165 -15.57 -13.24 21.24
N VAL A 166 -14.31 -13.54 21.53
CA VAL A 166 -13.75 -13.29 22.85
C VAL A 166 -12.44 -12.54 22.67
N TYR A 167 -12.45 -11.34 23.17
CA TYR A 167 -11.27 -10.48 23.27
C TYR A 167 -10.31 -11.08 24.31
N ASP A 168 -9.38 -11.90 23.83
CA ASP A 168 -8.25 -12.29 24.65
C ASP A 168 -7.03 -12.33 23.72
N ASP A 169 -6.16 -11.35 23.85
CA ASP A 169 -5.12 -10.99 22.88
C ASP A 169 -3.97 -12.02 22.76
N TYR A 170 -4.02 -13.14 23.49
CA TYR A 170 -2.88 -14.06 23.57
C TYR A 170 -3.19 -15.54 23.26
N GLN A 171 -4.38 -15.87 22.74
CA GLN A 171 -4.71 -17.26 22.42
C GLN A 171 -4.87 -17.46 20.92
N PRO A 172 -4.14 -18.43 20.30
CA PRO A 172 -4.28 -18.69 18.88
C PRO A 172 -5.62 -19.38 18.60
N ARG A 173 -6.67 -18.59 18.42
CA ARG A 173 -7.97 -19.08 17.91
C ARG A 173 -7.98 -18.80 16.42
N ASN A 174 -8.38 -19.81 15.62
CA ASN A 174 -8.52 -19.78 14.16
C ASN A 174 -7.26 -20.15 13.37
N CYS A 175 -6.63 -21.23 13.77
CA CYS A 175 -5.57 -21.85 12.99
C CYS A 175 -6.19 -22.84 11.98
N GLY A 176 -5.81 -22.75 10.73
CA GLY A 176 -6.42 -23.55 9.66
C GLY A 176 -6.18 -25.06 9.73
N THR A 177 -5.10 -25.52 10.40
CA THR A 177 -4.80 -26.95 10.60
C THR A 177 -4.08 -27.15 11.94
N VAL A 178 -4.04 -28.41 12.40
CA VAL A 178 -3.29 -28.80 13.60
C VAL A 178 -1.81 -28.42 13.49
N LEU A 179 -1.22 -28.36 12.28
CA LEU A 179 0.16 -27.95 12.04
C LEU A 179 0.36 -26.46 12.39
N HIS A 180 -0.60 -25.59 12.04
CA HIS A 180 -0.55 -24.16 12.44
C HIS A 180 -0.56 -24.03 13.97
N LEU A 181 -1.48 -24.75 14.64
CA LEU A 181 -1.56 -24.76 16.10
C LEU A 181 -0.25 -25.20 16.75
N TYR A 182 0.32 -26.31 16.26
CA TYR A 182 1.59 -26.85 16.77
C TYR A 182 2.70 -25.78 16.70
N ILE A 183 2.87 -25.17 15.51
CA ILE A 183 3.94 -24.18 15.29
C ILE A 183 3.71 -22.95 16.18
N ILE A 184 2.49 -22.38 16.18
CA ILE A 184 2.18 -21.17 16.94
C ILE A 184 2.38 -21.39 18.44
N ALA A 185 1.92 -22.52 18.97
CA ALA A 185 2.08 -22.85 20.40
C ALA A 185 3.55 -22.90 20.84
N HIS A 186 4.41 -23.38 19.95
CA HIS A 186 5.85 -23.56 20.26
C HIS A 186 6.70 -22.32 19.94
N LEU A 187 6.12 -21.31 19.24
CA LEU A 187 6.80 -20.03 19.00
C LEU A 187 6.61 -19.03 20.15
N TYR A 188 5.46 -19.04 20.81
CA TYR A 188 5.07 -18.04 21.77
C TYR A 188 5.02 -18.54 23.23
N SER A 189 5.63 -19.70 23.50
CA SER A 189 5.71 -20.23 24.86
C SER A 189 6.55 -19.30 25.75
N GLU A 190 5.95 -18.75 26.80
CA GLU A 190 6.60 -17.84 27.76
C GLU A 190 7.54 -18.57 28.75
N SER A 191 7.56 -19.90 28.72
CA SER A 191 8.41 -20.67 29.63
C SER A 191 9.88 -20.65 29.17
N ASP A 192 10.77 -20.42 30.11
CA ASP A 192 12.24 -20.43 29.91
C ASP A 192 12.78 -21.79 29.43
N THR A 193 11.95 -22.83 29.54
CA THR A 193 12.21 -24.14 28.91
C THR A 193 11.60 -24.11 27.52
N ARG A 194 12.35 -23.59 26.56
CA ARG A 194 11.93 -23.41 25.17
C ARG A 194 11.45 -24.72 24.55
N ALA A 195 10.14 -24.80 24.31
CA ALA A 195 9.59 -25.87 23.50
C ALA A 195 9.96 -25.60 22.04
N TYR A 196 10.89 -26.34 21.51
CA TYR A 196 11.30 -26.23 20.11
C TYR A 196 10.32 -26.97 19.21
N VAL A 197 10.00 -26.39 18.09
CA VAL A 197 9.32 -27.12 17.01
C VAL A 197 10.23 -28.29 16.57
N ARG A 198 9.69 -29.51 16.63
CA ARG A 198 10.49 -30.72 16.31
C ARG A 198 10.17 -31.22 14.91
N PRO A 199 11.22 -31.55 14.11
CA PRO A 199 11.02 -32.05 12.73
C PRO A 199 10.18 -33.34 12.67
N GLU A 200 10.28 -34.21 13.69
CA GLU A 200 9.54 -35.47 13.74
C GLU A 200 8.04 -35.24 13.83
N VAL A 201 7.60 -34.26 14.63
CA VAL A 201 6.19 -33.91 14.79
C VAL A 201 5.65 -33.28 13.49
N VAL A 202 6.40 -32.33 12.91
CA VAL A 202 6.05 -31.71 11.61
C VAL A 202 5.90 -32.79 10.54
N LYS A 203 6.85 -33.71 10.47
CA LYS A 203 6.85 -34.83 9.51
C LYS A 203 5.66 -35.76 9.73
N CYS A 204 5.35 -36.11 10.98
CA CYS A 204 4.18 -36.93 11.35
C CYS A 204 2.88 -36.27 10.84
N LEU A 205 2.67 -34.98 11.15
CA LEU A 205 1.47 -34.25 10.75
C LEU A 205 1.33 -34.17 9.21
N ILE A 206 2.42 -33.93 8.49
CA ILE A 206 2.44 -33.91 7.02
C ILE A 206 2.12 -35.31 6.45
N ASN A 207 2.68 -36.38 7.04
CA ASN A 207 2.44 -37.76 6.60
C ASN A 207 0.95 -38.16 6.73
N HIS A 208 0.24 -37.58 7.71
CA HIS A 208 -1.21 -37.77 7.88
C HIS A 208 -2.05 -36.85 6.98
N GLY A 209 -1.44 -36.25 5.95
CA GLY A 209 -2.15 -35.55 4.88
C GLY A 209 -2.35 -34.05 5.09
N ILE A 210 -1.76 -33.45 6.12
CA ILE A 210 -1.79 -31.99 6.24
C ILE A 210 -0.92 -31.40 5.14
N LYS A 211 -1.52 -30.56 4.30
CA LYS A 211 -0.77 -29.86 3.25
C LYS A 211 -0.02 -28.66 3.87
N PRO A 212 1.30 -28.57 3.71
CA PRO A 212 2.06 -27.42 4.20
C PRO A 212 1.59 -26.08 3.61
N SER A 213 0.98 -26.13 2.41
CA SER A 213 0.43 -24.99 1.72
C SER A 213 -0.95 -24.54 2.23
N SER A 214 -1.53 -25.26 3.20
CA SER A 214 -2.80 -24.81 3.82
C SER A 214 -2.60 -23.44 4.45
N ILE A 215 -3.60 -22.58 4.27
CA ILE A 215 -3.62 -21.24 4.88
C ILE A 215 -4.68 -21.18 5.98
N ASP A 216 -4.40 -20.39 6.98
CA ASP A 216 -5.36 -20.08 8.05
C ASP A 216 -6.27 -18.90 7.62
N LYS A 217 -7.10 -18.39 8.52
CA LYS A 217 -7.97 -17.25 8.21
C LYS A 217 -7.21 -15.91 8.08
N ASN A 218 -5.95 -15.86 8.52
CA ASN A 218 -5.07 -14.72 8.28
C ASN A 218 -4.33 -14.85 6.94
N TYR A 219 -4.72 -15.82 6.13
CA TYR A 219 -4.08 -16.18 4.86
C TYR A 219 -2.60 -16.53 5.01
N CYS A 220 -2.18 -16.97 6.20
CA CYS A 220 -0.81 -17.37 6.48
C CYS A 220 -0.66 -18.90 6.45
N THR A 221 0.45 -19.39 5.93
CA THR A 221 0.84 -20.80 6.04
C THR A 221 1.55 -21.05 7.39
N ALA A 222 1.63 -22.28 7.79
CA ALA A 222 2.40 -22.70 8.97
C ALA A 222 3.87 -22.25 8.88
N LEU A 223 4.46 -22.27 7.66
CA LEU A 223 5.82 -21.80 7.42
C LEU A 223 5.98 -20.30 7.72
N GLN A 224 5.01 -19.46 7.33
CA GLN A 224 5.08 -18.03 7.60
C GLN A 224 5.07 -17.69 9.10
N TYR A 225 4.44 -18.52 9.92
CA TYR A 225 4.60 -18.41 11.38
C TYR A 225 5.98 -18.87 11.82
N TYR A 226 6.43 -20.04 11.33
CA TYR A 226 7.69 -20.66 11.76
C TYR A 226 8.93 -19.79 11.52
N ILE A 227 9.02 -19.13 10.35
CA ILE A 227 10.16 -18.27 10.00
C ILE A 227 10.28 -17.02 10.89
N LYS A 228 9.26 -16.72 11.69
CA LYS A 228 9.30 -15.62 12.68
C LYS A 228 9.87 -16.06 14.02
N SER A 229 10.28 -17.31 14.14
CA SER A 229 10.86 -17.84 15.39
C SER A 229 12.29 -17.36 15.60
N SER A 230 12.71 -17.38 16.86
CA SER A 230 14.08 -17.05 17.26
C SER A 230 15.11 -18.12 16.87
N HIS A 231 14.66 -19.33 16.55
CA HIS A 231 15.51 -20.45 16.14
C HIS A 231 14.85 -21.17 14.96
N ILE A 232 15.47 -21.07 13.80
CA ILE A 232 14.97 -21.67 12.57
C ILE A 232 15.84 -22.88 12.20
N ASP A 233 15.20 -24.04 12.12
CA ASP A 233 15.82 -25.26 11.62
C ASP A 233 15.53 -25.37 10.12
N ILE A 234 16.59 -25.45 9.31
CA ILE A 234 16.49 -25.50 7.85
C ILE A 234 15.73 -26.76 7.37
N ASP A 235 15.79 -27.86 8.11
CA ASP A 235 15.08 -29.09 7.73
C ASP A 235 13.58 -28.96 7.95
N ILE A 236 13.16 -28.23 8.97
CA ILE A 236 11.74 -27.88 9.17
C ILE A 236 11.27 -26.96 8.03
N VAL A 237 12.08 -25.96 7.66
CA VAL A 237 11.77 -25.09 6.52
C VAL A 237 11.59 -25.91 5.24
N LYS A 238 12.50 -26.87 4.97
CA LYS A 238 12.39 -27.76 3.80
C LYS A 238 11.12 -28.61 3.84
N LEU A 239 10.71 -29.09 5.01
CA LEU A 239 9.46 -29.84 5.15
C LEU A 239 8.23 -28.96 4.83
N UNK A 240 8.23 -27.77 5.37
CA UNK A 240 7.28 -26.91 5.25
C UNK A 240 7.18 -26.34 4.00
N MET A 241 8.23 -26.37 3.16
CA MET A 241 8.20 -25.89 1.77
C MET A 241 7.68 -26.90 0.75
N LYS A 242 7.58 -28.16 1.11
CA LYS A 242 7.09 -29.19 0.20
C LYS A 242 5.66 -28.90 -0.27
N GLY A 243 5.47 -28.78 -1.60
CA GLY A 243 4.16 -28.54 -2.19
C GLY A 243 3.65 -27.11 -2.07
N ILE A 244 4.49 -26.19 -1.66
CA ILE A 244 4.19 -24.77 -1.73
C ILE A 244 4.52 -24.28 -3.15
N ASP A 245 3.50 -23.92 -3.89
CA ASP A 245 3.66 -23.19 -5.16
C ASP A 245 3.79 -21.70 -4.84
N ASN A 246 4.95 -21.14 -5.09
CA ASN A 246 5.29 -19.75 -4.78
C ASN A 246 4.42 -18.71 -5.51
N THR A 247 3.58 -19.16 -6.46
CA THR A 247 2.64 -18.27 -7.14
C THR A 247 1.36 -18.00 -6.34
N ALA A 248 1.13 -18.71 -5.24
CA ALA A 248 -0.16 -18.73 -4.54
C ALA A 248 -0.28 -17.73 -3.36
N TYR A 249 0.76 -16.97 -3.05
CA TYR A 249 0.78 -16.18 -1.82
C TYR A 249 0.85 -14.68 -2.10
N SER A 250 -0.31 -14.12 -2.42
CA SER A 250 -0.48 -12.67 -2.41
C SER A 250 -1.48 -12.31 -1.30
N TYR A 251 -0.98 -12.19 -0.09
CA TYR A 251 -1.73 -11.46 0.93
C TYR A 251 -1.59 -9.97 0.64
N ILE A 252 -2.70 -9.33 0.35
CA ILE A 252 -2.75 -7.87 0.27
C ILE A 252 -3.01 -7.37 1.68
N ASP A 253 -1.96 -6.87 2.32
CA ASP A 253 -2.13 -6.10 3.54
C ASP A 253 -2.82 -4.78 3.15
N ASP A 254 -4.07 -4.60 3.55
CA ASP A 254 -4.88 -3.41 3.26
C ASP A 254 -4.22 -2.09 3.73
N LEU A 255 -3.25 -2.17 4.64
CA LEU A 255 -2.55 -1.00 5.16
C LEU A 255 -1.29 -0.63 4.38
N THR A 256 -0.64 -1.58 3.70
CA THR A 256 0.63 -1.33 3.02
C THR A 256 0.60 -1.61 1.52
N CYS A 257 -0.48 -2.23 1.01
CA CYS A 257 -0.63 -2.64 -0.40
C CYS A 257 0.52 -3.52 -0.92
N CYS A 258 1.26 -4.18 -0.01
CA CYS A 258 2.40 -5.01 -0.37
C CYS A 258 2.06 -6.49 -0.26
N THR A 259 2.31 -7.25 -1.31
CA THR A 259 2.30 -8.71 -1.24
C THR A 259 3.55 -9.17 -0.48
N ARG A 260 3.35 -9.78 0.69
CA ARG A 260 4.48 -10.30 1.49
C ARG A 260 4.75 -11.76 1.17
N GLY A 261 5.93 -12.01 0.64
CA GLY A 261 6.43 -13.37 0.45
C GLY A 261 7.16 -13.91 1.68
N ILE A 262 7.39 -15.21 1.70
CA ILE A 262 8.09 -15.93 2.80
C ILE A 262 9.43 -15.27 3.13
N MET A 263 10.20 -14.89 2.11
CA MET A 263 11.51 -14.25 2.30
C MET A 263 11.39 -12.87 2.96
N ALA A 264 10.35 -12.11 2.63
CA ALA A 264 10.10 -10.81 3.27
C ALA A 264 9.74 -10.99 4.75
N ASP A 265 8.92 -11.98 5.07
CA ASP A 265 8.58 -12.31 6.47
C ASP A 265 9.82 -12.73 7.26
N TYR A 266 10.70 -13.53 6.64
CA TYR A 266 11.98 -13.95 7.27
C TYR A 266 12.85 -12.73 7.59
N LEU A 267 13.11 -11.87 6.62
CA LEU A 267 13.99 -10.71 6.80
C LEU A 267 13.42 -9.72 7.84
N ASN A 268 12.11 -9.54 7.89
CA ASN A 268 11.46 -8.68 8.89
C ASN A 268 11.57 -9.25 10.31
N SER A 269 11.56 -10.58 10.45
CA SER A 269 11.67 -11.23 11.76
C SER A 269 13.08 -11.08 12.36
N ASP A 270 14.10 -11.20 11.53
CA ASP A 270 15.50 -11.06 11.99
C ASP A 270 15.81 -9.61 12.43
N TYR A 271 15.24 -8.62 11.77
CA TYR A 271 15.35 -7.22 12.19
C TYR A 271 14.84 -7.04 13.63
N ARG A 272 13.75 -7.72 14.00
CA ARG A 272 13.16 -7.64 15.35
C ARG A 272 14.06 -8.25 16.42
N TYR A 273 14.81 -9.31 16.09
CA TYR A 273 15.57 -10.09 17.07
C TYR A 273 17.08 -9.84 17.04
N ASN A 274 17.55 -8.93 16.19
CA ASN A 274 18.97 -8.54 16.07
C ASN A 274 19.90 -9.73 15.82
N LYS A 275 19.50 -10.62 14.92
CA LYS A 275 20.27 -11.81 14.52
C LYS A 275 20.92 -11.62 13.15
N ASP A 276 22.02 -12.33 12.93
CA ASP A 276 22.64 -12.41 11.61
C ASP A 276 21.74 -13.19 10.64
N VAL A 277 21.55 -12.65 9.44
CA VAL A 277 20.75 -13.31 8.40
C VAL A 277 21.45 -14.58 7.92
N ASP A 278 20.74 -15.70 7.94
CA ASP A 278 21.23 -16.98 7.43
C ASP A 278 21.12 -17.00 5.90
N LEU A 279 22.28 -16.91 5.23
CA LEU A 279 22.36 -16.89 3.77
C LEU A 279 21.96 -18.21 3.10
N ASP A 280 22.04 -19.34 3.81
CA ASP A 280 21.60 -20.62 3.27
C ASP A 280 20.08 -20.72 3.24
N LEU A 281 19.40 -20.11 4.22
CA LEU A 281 17.93 -19.93 4.16
C LEU A 281 17.53 -18.99 3.02
N VAL A 282 18.26 -17.88 2.84
CA VAL A 282 18.01 -16.95 1.72
C VAL A 282 18.12 -17.70 0.37
N LYS A 283 19.19 -18.50 0.19
CA LYS A 283 19.36 -19.30 -1.03
C LYS A 283 18.22 -20.30 -1.22
N LEU A 284 17.82 -20.98 -0.14
CA LEU A 284 16.73 -21.95 -0.17
C LEU A 284 15.40 -21.28 -0.63
N PHE A 285 15.11 -20.10 -0.12
CA PHE A 285 13.91 -19.35 -0.54
C PHE A 285 13.98 -18.94 -2.02
N LEU A 286 15.15 -18.48 -2.49
CA LEU A 286 15.35 -18.09 -3.88
C LEU A 286 15.27 -19.28 -4.86
N GLU A 287 15.71 -20.47 -4.46
CA GLU A 287 15.59 -21.70 -5.25
C GLU A 287 14.13 -22.10 -5.49
N ASN A 288 13.23 -21.68 -4.61
CA ASN A 288 11.82 -22.05 -4.64
C ASN A 288 10.91 -20.94 -5.21
N GLY A 289 11.47 -19.87 -5.75
CA GLY A 289 10.70 -18.85 -6.50
C GLY A 289 11.16 -17.41 -6.31
N LYS A 290 10.51 -16.50 -6.99
CA LYS A 290 10.81 -15.07 -6.90
C LYS A 290 10.39 -14.48 -5.56
N PRO A 291 11.21 -13.64 -4.94
CA PRO A 291 10.92 -13.06 -3.62
C PRO A 291 9.99 -11.84 -3.72
N TYR A 292 8.69 -12.09 -3.80
CA TYR A 292 7.69 -11.01 -3.83
C TYR A 292 7.67 -10.24 -2.51
N GLY A 293 7.48 -8.93 -2.60
CA GLY A 293 7.31 -8.04 -1.44
C GLY A 293 8.57 -7.84 -0.59
N ILE A 294 9.73 -8.27 -1.07
CA ILE A 294 10.98 -8.20 -0.31
C ILE A 294 11.45 -6.77 -0.04
N MET A 295 11.04 -5.80 -0.86
CA MET A 295 11.53 -4.42 -0.74
C MET A 295 11.10 -3.76 0.57
N CYS A 296 9.93 -4.13 1.12
CA CYS A 296 9.49 -3.66 2.44
C CYS A 296 10.46 -4.06 3.56
N SER A 297 11.26 -5.10 3.34
CA SER A 297 12.26 -5.61 4.29
C SER A 297 13.66 -5.10 3.96
N ILE A 298 14.05 -5.13 2.69
CA ILE A 298 15.39 -4.72 2.25
C ILE A 298 15.66 -3.24 2.57
N VAL A 299 14.70 -2.35 2.34
CA VAL A 299 14.91 -0.90 2.52
C VAL A 299 15.21 -0.53 3.99
N PRO A 300 14.42 -0.98 4.98
CA PRO A 300 14.79 -0.73 6.39
C PRO A 300 16.12 -1.37 6.80
N LEU A 301 16.38 -2.59 6.35
CA LEU A 301 17.64 -3.29 6.65
C LEU A 301 18.84 -2.58 6.02
N TRP A 302 18.73 -2.12 4.77
CA TRP A 302 19.77 -1.37 4.07
C TRP A 302 20.22 -0.12 4.84
N ARG A 303 19.29 0.57 5.47
CA ARG A 303 19.60 1.76 6.27
C ARG A 303 20.43 1.43 7.51
N ASN A 304 20.30 0.21 8.02
CA ASN A 304 20.96 -0.23 9.27
C ASN A 304 22.16 -1.14 9.01
N ASP A 305 22.13 -1.98 8.00
CA ASP A 305 23.14 -3.00 7.72
C ASP A 305 23.32 -3.19 6.20
N LYS A 306 24.11 -2.30 5.60
CA LYS A 306 24.40 -2.32 4.16
C LYS A 306 25.22 -3.55 3.74
N GLU A 307 26.08 -4.06 4.62
CA GLU A 307 26.95 -5.20 4.31
C GLU A 307 26.11 -6.47 4.14
N THR A 308 25.21 -6.75 5.07
CA THR A 308 24.31 -7.90 4.98
C THR A 308 23.42 -7.83 3.74
N ILE A 309 22.81 -6.66 3.45
CA ILE A 309 21.96 -6.52 2.25
C ILE A 309 22.79 -6.69 0.97
N SER A 310 23.98 -6.09 0.91
CA SER A 310 24.88 -6.27 -0.24
C SER A 310 25.20 -7.77 -0.46
N LEU A 311 25.42 -8.50 0.63
CA LEU A 311 25.69 -9.95 0.57
C LEU A 311 24.44 -10.73 0.08
N ILE A 312 23.26 -10.36 0.57
CA ILE A 312 21.96 -10.94 0.12
C ILE A 312 21.76 -10.69 -1.39
N LEU A 313 21.93 -9.44 -1.83
CA LEU A 313 21.77 -9.08 -3.25
C LEU A 313 22.76 -9.83 -4.13
N LYS A 314 24.00 -10.03 -3.66
CA LYS A 314 25.03 -10.79 -4.37
C LYS A 314 24.67 -12.27 -4.57
N THR A 315 23.83 -12.86 -3.70
CA THR A 315 23.38 -14.26 -3.89
C THR A 315 22.29 -14.40 -4.94
N MET A 316 21.70 -13.28 -5.37
CA MET A 316 20.58 -13.27 -6.32
C MET A 316 21.08 -13.25 -7.76
N ASN A 317 20.36 -13.89 -8.67
CA ASN A 317 20.65 -13.79 -10.10
C ASN A 317 20.09 -12.48 -10.67
N SER A 318 20.54 -12.13 -11.88
CA SER A 318 20.14 -10.87 -12.55
C SER A 318 18.63 -10.72 -12.74
N ASP A 319 17.90 -11.82 -12.99
CA ASP A 319 16.46 -11.78 -13.21
C ASP A 319 15.69 -11.43 -11.94
N VAL A 320 16.13 -12.00 -10.80
CA VAL A 320 15.58 -11.68 -9.48
C VAL A 320 15.89 -10.23 -9.10
N LEU A 321 17.15 -9.80 -9.29
CA LEU A 321 17.55 -8.41 -9.03
C LEU A 321 16.77 -7.41 -9.89
N GLN A 322 16.53 -7.76 -11.16
CA GLN A 322 15.74 -6.95 -12.07
C GLN A 322 14.30 -6.80 -11.57
N HIS A 323 13.70 -7.90 -11.13
CA HIS A 323 12.34 -7.91 -10.56
C HIS A 323 12.26 -7.02 -9.29
N ILE A 324 13.23 -7.17 -8.40
CA ILE A 324 13.32 -6.40 -7.15
C ILE A 324 13.49 -4.90 -7.45
N LEU A 325 14.34 -4.55 -8.42
CA LEU A 325 14.54 -3.15 -8.83
C LEU A 325 13.24 -2.53 -9.35
N ILE A 326 12.51 -3.26 -10.22
CA ILE A 326 11.23 -2.80 -10.77
C ILE A 326 10.19 -2.61 -9.65
N GLU A 327 10.11 -3.55 -8.71
CA GLU A 327 9.25 -3.45 -7.53
C GLU A 327 9.63 -2.23 -6.67
N TYR A 328 10.93 -2.02 -6.43
CA TYR A 328 11.45 -0.90 -5.64
C TYR A 328 11.04 0.45 -6.23
N MET A 329 11.05 0.57 -7.56
CA MET A 329 10.68 1.83 -8.23
C MET A 329 9.23 2.28 -7.95
N THR A 330 8.36 1.37 -7.50
CA THR A 330 6.94 1.66 -7.29
C THR A 330 6.67 2.35 -5.94
N PHE A 331 7.47 2.08 -4.90
CA PHE A 331 7.12 2.41 -3.52
C PHE A 331 8.19 3.22 -2.79
N GLY A 332 7.75 4.27 -2.11
CA GLY A 332 8.56 5.00 -1.14
C GLY A 332 9.69 5.85 -1.72
N ASP A 333 10.60 6.27 -0.85
CA ASP A 333 11.78 7.05 -1.21
C ASP A 333 12.86 6.14 -1.79
N ILE A 334 13.41 6.49 -2.93
CA ILE A 334 14.44 5.71 -3.60
C ILE A 334 15.84 6.10 -3.07
N ASP A 335 16.51 5.14 -2.47
CA ASP A 335 17.91 5.28 -2.03
C ASP A 335 18.83 4.92 -3.21
N ILE A 336 19.48 5.90 -3.82
CA ILE A 336 20.32 5.68 -5.00
C ILE A 336 21.50 4.73 -4.71
N PRO A 337 22.20 4.79 -3.58
CA PRO A 337 23.19 3.77 -3.23
C PRO A 337 22.67 2.33 -3.25
N LEU A 338 21.42 2.09 -2.83
CA LEU A 338 20.81 0.75 -2.93
C LEU A 338 20.59 0.36 -4.40
N VAL A 339 20.11 1.30 -5.22
CA VAL A 339 19.98 1.08 -6.68
C VAL A 339 21.36 0.74 -7.27
N GLU A 340 22.39 1.50 -6.94
CA GLU A 340 23.77 1.25 -7.44
C GLU A 340 24.27 -0.13 -7.05
N CYS A 341 24.00 -0.56 -5.82
CA CYS A 341 24.33 -1.91 -5.35
C CYS A 341 23.64 -2.98 -6.21
N MET A 342 22.34 -2.82 -6.49
CA MET A 342 21.61 -3.75 -7.38
C MET A 342 22.20 -3.77 -8.81
N LEU A 343 22.59 -2.61 -9.34
CA LEU A 343 23.21 -2.51 -10.67
C LEU A 343 24.59 -3.19 -10.72
N GLU A 344 25.37 -3.10 -9.65
CA GLU A 344 26.66 -3.80 -9.53
C GLU A 344 26.51 -5.32 -9.63
N TYR A 345 25.40 -5.86 -9.14
CA TYR A 345 25.16 -7.31 -9.15
C TYR A 345 24.29 -7.78 -10.33
N GLY A 346 24.01 -6.89 -11.30
CA GLY A 346 23.48 -7.28 -12.60
C GLY A 346 22.07 -6.83 -12.93
N ALA A 347 21.42 -6.04 -12.08
CA ALA A 347 20.18 -5.36 -12.46
C ALA A 347 20.48 -4.24 -13.47
N VAL A 348 19.49 -3.83 -14.23
CA VAL A 348 19.63 -2.76 -15.25
C VAL A 348 18.45 -1.79 -15.12
N VAL A 349 18.74 -0.49 -15.15
CA VAL A 349 17.67 0.51 -15.26
C VAL A 349 17.13 0.42 -16.69
N ASN A 350 15.98 -0.19 -16.85
CA ASN A 350 15.30 -0.36 -18.14
C ASN A 350 14.04 0.51 -18.20
N LYS A 351 13.34 0.49 -19.34
CA LYS A 351 12.08 1.25 -19.55
C LYS A 351 11.05 0.95 -18.46
N GLU A 352 10.87 -0.32 -18.11
CA GLU A 352 9.88 -0.74 -17.13
C GLU A 352 10.16 -0.14 -15.75
N ALA A 353 11.41 -0.12 -15.32
CA ALA A 353 11.82 0.49 -14.05
C ALA A 353 11.44 1.98 -14.01
N ILE A 354 11.67 2.71 -15.12
CA ILE A 354 11.32 4.13 -15.24
C ILE A 354 9.80 4.33 -15.29
N HIS A 355 9.07 3.47 -16.04
CA HIS A 355 7.61 3.51 -16.10
C HIS A 355 6.99 3.28 -14.70
N ARG A 356 7.54 2.33 -13.94
CA ARG A 356 7.12 2.10 -12.54
C ARG A 356 7.40 3.32 -11.67
N TYR A 357 8.56 3.97 -11.85
CA TYR A 357 8.91 5.15 -11.07
C TYR A 357 7.98 6.34 -11.35
N PHE A 358 7.42 6.48 -12.57
CA PHE A 358 6.40 7.50 -12.84
C PHE A 358 5.13 7.32 -12.01
N ARG A 359 4.89 6.12 -11.48
CA ARG A 359 3.74 5.81 -10.61
C ARG A 359 4.07 5.92 -9.12
N ASN A 360 5.34 6.22 -8.79
CA ASN A 360 5.79 6.33 -7.40
C ASN A 360 5.20 7.60 -6.73
N ILE A 361 4.64 7.43 -5.54
CA ILE A 361 4.01 8.53 -4.78
C ILE A 361 5.02 9.57 -4.29
N ASN A 362 6.29 9.19 -4.14
CA ASN A 362 7.38 10.06 -3.67
C ASN A 362 8.35 10.42 -4.81
N ILE A 363 7.82 10.53 -6.03
CA ILE A 363 8.64 10.86 -7.19
C ILE A 363 9.38 12.20 -7.01
N ASP A 364 10.66 12.22 -7.33
CA ASP A 364 11.49 13.41 -7.24
C ASP A 364 12.39 13.58 -8.48
N SER A 365 12.79 14.82 -8.72
CA SER A 365 13.53 15.19 -9.92
C SER A 365 14.99 14.69 -9.90
N TYR A 366 15.60 14.55 -8.73
CA TYR A 366 17.00 14.09 -8.60
C TYR A 366 17.10 12.60 -9.00
N THR A 367 16.24 11.76 -8.44
CA THR A 367 16.18 10.33 -8.77
C THR A 367 15.79 10.13 -10.24
N MET A 368 14.78 10.87 -10.75
CA MET A 368 14.40 10.79 -12.15
C MET A 368 15.57 11.11 -13.09
N LYS A 369 16.30 12.17 -12.80
CA LYS A 369 17.49 12.57 -13.59
C LYS A 369 18.55 11.46 -13.59
N TYR A 370 18.78 10.82 -12.45
CA TYR A 370 19.72 9.70 -12.32
C TYR A 370 19.25 8.51 -13.19
N LEU A 371 17.98 8.11 -13.07
CA LEU A 371 17.42 6.96 -13.81
C LEU A 371 17.46 7.18 -15.32
N LEU A 372 17.04 8.36 -15.80
CA LEU A 372 17.09 8.71 -17.24
C LEU A 372 18.51 8.72 -17.78
N LYS A 373 19.48 9.18 -16.97
CA LYS A 373 20.90 9.15 -17.36
C LYS A 373 21.41 7.71 -17.51
N LYS A 374 20.96 6.80 -16.64
CA LYS A 374 21.38 5.38 -16.68
C LYS A 374 20.74 4.61 -17.85
N GLU A 375 19.48 4.89 -18.16
CA GLU A 375 18.73 4.23 -19.25
C GLU A 375 19.01 4.85 -20.62
N GLY A 376 19.40 6.13 -20.67
CA GLY A 376 19.63 6.89 -21.91
C GLY A 376 18.47 7.78 -22.30
N GLY A 377 17.40 7.83 -21.52
CA GLY A 377 16.26 8.74 -21.68
C GLY A 377 15.21 8.32 -22.69
N ASP A 378 15.30 7.13 -23.25
CA ASP A 378 14.36 6.68 -24.29
C ASP A 378 13.01 6.18 -23.69
N ALA A 379 13.00 5.83 -22.42
CA ALA A 379 11.80 5.31 -21.74
C ALA A 379 10.60 6.27 -21.84
N VAL A 380 10.83 7.57 -21.82
CA VAL A 380 9.77 8.58 -21.88
C VAL A 380 9.04 8.62 -23.23
N ASN A 381 9.63 8.02 -24.28
CA ASN A 381 9.11 8.00 -25.64
C ASN A 381 8.28 6.75 -25.95
N HIS A 382 8.15 5.82 -25.00
CA HIS A 382 7.40 4.58 -25.19
C HIS A 382 6.17 4.55 -24.29
N LEU A 383 5.03 4.21 -24.86
CA LEU A 383 3.78 4.07 -24.11
C LEU A 383 3.87 2.90 -23.11
N ASP A 384 3.34 3.13 -21.92
CA ASP A 384 3.19 2.11 -20.88
C ASP A 384 1.72 1.65 -20.87
N ASP A 385 1.44 0.48 -21.40
CA ASP A 385 0.08 -0.05 -21.58
C ASP A 385 -0.83 0.93 -22.36
N GLY A 386 -0.24 1.58 -23.37
CA GLY A 386 -0.95 2.55 -24.21
C GLY A 386 -1.14 3.93 -23.59
N GLU A 387 -0.57 4.18 -22.39
CA GLU A 387 -0.60 5.48 -21.72
C GLU A 387 0.77 6.17 -21.85
N ILE A 388 0.76 7.51 -21.89
CA ILE A 388 2.01 8.29 -21.85
C ILE A 388 2.58 8.21 -20.41
N PRO A 389 3.81 7.69 -20.20
CA PRO A 389 4.33 7.48 -18.82
C PRO A 389 4.34 8.75 -17.97
N ILE A 390 4.78 9.87 -18.53
CA ILE A 390 4.79 11.18 -17.85
C ILE A 390 3.37 11.61 -17.49
N GLY A 391 2.34 11.13 -18.22
CA GLY A 391 0.92 11.44 -17.98
C GLY A 391 0.43 11.01 -16.61
N HIS A 392 1.00 9.96 -16.03
CA HIS A 392 0.67 9.52 -14.67
C HIS A 392 0.92 10.63 -13.63
N LEU A 393 1.90 11.51 -13.89
CA LEU A 393 2.19 12.65 -13.00
C LEU A 393 1.06 13.70 -13.01
N CYS A 394 0.27 13.78 -14.10
CA CYS A 394 -0.88 14.69 -14.18
C CYS A 394 -2.03 14.19 -13.29
N GLU A 395 -2.19 12.86 -13.21
CA GLU A 395 -3.28 12.20 -12.49
C GLU A 395 -3.08 12.21 -10.97
N SER A 396 -1.84 12.24 -10.52
CA SER A 396 -1.52 12.17 -9.10
C SER A 396 -1.91 13.44 -8.36
N ASN A 397 -2.81 13.31 -7.40
CA ASN A 397 -3.14 14.37 -6.44
C ASN A 397 -2.21 14.37 -5.22
N TYR A 398 -1.35 13.35 -5.09
CA TYR A 398 -0.58 13.10 -3.87
C TYR A 398 0.60 14.07 -3.65
N GLY A 399 1.21 14.58 -4.71
CA GLY A 399 2.35 15.48 -4.59
C GLY A 399 2.03 16.86 -4.00
N CYS A 400 0.78 17.31 -4.09
CA CYS A 400 0.37 18.63 -3.64
C CYS A 400 -0.30 18.65 -2.26
N TYR A 401 -1.01 17.58 -1.88
CA TYR A 401 -1.78 17.54 -0.62
C TYR A 401 -0.93 17.23 0.62
N ASN A 402 0.00 16.28 0.53
CA ASN A 402 0.85 15.93 1.67
C ASN A 402 1.85 17.03 2.01
N PHE A 403 2.19 17.85 1.03
CA PHE A 403 3.12 18.96 1.23
C PHE A 403 2.49 20.14 1.97
N TYR A 404 1.20 20.43 1.69
CA TYR A 404 0.47 21.48 2.40
C TYR A 404 0.31 21.16 3.89
N THR A 405 0.07 19.90 4.23
CA THR A 405 -0.07 19.49 5.64
C THR A 405 1.27 19.47 6.38
N TYR A 406 2.36 19.14 5.70
CA TYR A 406 3.69 19.07 6.32
C TYR A 406 4.31 20.46 6.51
N THR A 407 4.16 21.35 5.54
CA THR A 407 4.71 22.72 5.61
C THR A 407 3.87 23.64 6.50
N TYR A 408 2.55 23.45 6.54
CA TYR A 408 1.67 24.22 7.43
C TYR A 408 1.96 23.94 8.91
N LYS A 409 2.38 22.71 9.23
CA LYS A 409 2.76 22.32 10.60
C LYS A 409 4.13 22.87 11.04
N LYS A 410 4.99 23.30 10.10
CA LYS A 410 6.35 23.82 10.42
C LYS A 410 6.54 25.33 10.22
N GLY A 411 5.53 26.05 9.77
CA GLY A 411 5.60 27.51 9.63
C GLY A 411 6.62 28.02 8.59
N LEU A 412 7.02 27.17 7.67
CA LEU A 412 8.00 27.50 6.62
C LEU A 412 7.27 27.84 5.31
N CYS A 413 6.78 29.06 5.23
CA CYS A 413 6.24 29.61 3.97
C CYS A 413 7.37 30.26 3.17
N ASP A 414 8.22 29.46 2.54
CA ASP A 414 9.15 29.98 1.53
C ASP A 414 8.54 29.72 0.14
N MET A 415 8.19 30.78 -0.54
CA MET A 415 7.56 30.75 -1.88
C MET A 415 8.51 30.29 -3.00
N SER A 416 9.74 29.90 -2.67
CA SER A 416 10.73 29.42 -3.63
C SER A 416 10.59 27.90 -3.95
N TYR A 417 9.57 27.22 -3.39
CA TYR A 417 9.45 25.76 -3.53
C TYR A 417 8.82 25.36 -4.86
N VAL A 418 9.63 24.77 -5.72
CA VAL A 418 9.16 24.20 -7.00
C VAL A 418 8.44 22.87 -6.71
N CYS A 419 7.25 22.70 -7.23
CA CYS A 419 6.50 21.44 -7.12
C CYS A 419 7.35 20.27 -7.66
N PRO A 420 7.56 19.18 -6.88
CA PRO A 420 8.38 18.05 -7.33
C PRO A 420 7.93 17.47 -8.67
N ILE A 421 6.63 17.39 -8.91
CA ILE A 421 6.04 16.90 -10.16
C ILE A 421 6.47 17.78 -11.33
N LEU A 422 6.36 19.12 -11.18
CA LEU A 422 6.71 20.07 -12.24
C LEU A 422 8.22 20.01 -12.56
N SER A 423 9.06 19.92 -11.53
CA SER A 423 10.50 19.79 -11.73
C SER A 423 10.88 18.48 -12.39
N THR A 424 10.20 17.38 -12.05
CA THR A 424 10.41 16.06 -12.67
C THR A 424 10.02 16.08 -14.15
N ILE A 425 8.85 16.66 -14.48
CA ILE A 425 8.41 16.79 -15.88
C ILE A 425 9.41 17.63 -16.69
N ASN A 426 9.87 18.75 -16.10
CA ASN A 426 10.85 19.62 -16.76
C ASN A 426 12.17 18.89 -17.09
N ILE A 427 12.58 17.93 -16.24
CA ILE A 427 13.75 17.09 -16.48
C ILE A 427 13.47 16.08 -17.62
N CYS A 428 12.24 15.60 -17.76
CA CYS A 428 11.87 14.64 -18.80
C CYS A 428 11.73 15.27 -20.18
N LEU A 429 11.29 16.54 -20.26
CA LEU A 429 10.99 17.22 -21.54
C LEU A 429 12.14 17.18 -22.56
N PRO A 430 13.44 17.39 -22.19
CA PRO A 430 14.53 17.34 -23.17
C PRO A 430 14.74 15.95 -23.81
N TYR A 431 14.22 14.89 -23.20
CA TYR A 431 14.33 13.52 -23.71
C TYR A 431 13.14 13.15 -24.61
N LEU A 432 12.04 13.93 -24.59
CA LEU A 432 10.89 13.69 -25.44
C LEU A 432 11.22 14.02 -26.89
N LYS A 433 11.04 13.04 -27.78
CA LYS A 433 11.17 13.20 -29.24
C LYS A 433 9.97 13.93 -29.83
N ASP A 434 8.81 13.74 -29.24
CA ASP A 434 7.56 14.38 -29.66
C ASP A 434 6.73 14.74 -28.40
N ILE A 435 6.66 16.03 -28.13
CA ILE A 435 5.85 16.57 -27.01
C ILE A 435 4.34 16.35 -27.25
N ASN A 436 3.95 16.11 -28.50
CA ASN A 436 2.58 15.91 -28.93
C ASN A 436 2.19 14.44 -29.07
N MET A 437 3.03 13.53 -28.54
CA MET A 437 2.74 12.09 -28.50
C MET A 437 1.35 11.84 -27.92
N ILE A 438 0.60 10.93 -28.53
CA ILE A 438 -0.78 10.60 -28.11
C ILE A 438 -0.84 9.22 -27.44
N ASP A 439 -1.72 9.09 -26.47
CA ASP A 439 -2.01 7.82 -25.79
C ASP A 439 -3.09 7.02 -26.54
N LYS A 440 -3.51 5.88 -25.99
CA LYS A 440 -4.55 5.01 -26.57
C LYS A 440 -5.92 5.69 -26.75
N ARG A 441 -6.16 6.82 -26.07
CA ARG A 441 -7.36 7.63 -26.22
C ARG A 441 -7.18 8.78 -27.24
N GLY A 442 -6.00 8.90 -27.84
CA GLY A 442 -5.63 10.02 -28.71
C GLY A 442 -5.33 11.30 -27.91
N GLU A 443 -5.15 11.20 -26.58
CA GLU A 443 -4.89 12.36 -25.73
C GLU A 443 -3.39 12.62 -25.62
N THR A 444 -2.99 13.89 -25.74
CA THR A 444 -1.61 14.33 -25.48
C THR A 444 -1.41 14.63 -24.00
N LEU A 445 -0.18 14.86 -23.58
CA LEU A 445 0.14 15.30 -22.23
C LEU A 445 -0.58 16.61 -21.88
N LEU A 446 -0.77 17.53 -22.87
CA LEU A 446 -1.53 18.77 -22.68
C LEU A 446 -3.00 18.49 -22.37
N HIS A 447 -3.66 17.54 -23.04
CA HIS A 447 -5.04 17.13 -22.74
C HIS A 447 -5.16 16.67 -21.25
N LYS A 448 -4.25 15.84 -20.79
CA LYS A 448 -4.23 15.34 -19.39
C LYS A 448 -4.00 16.49 -18.41
N ALA A 449 -3.03 17.38 -18.67
CA ALA A 449 -2.74 18.53 -17.81
C ALA A 449 -3.96 19.44 -17.66
N VAL A 450 -4.69 19.68 -18.76
CA VAL A 450 -5.93 20.50 -18.76
C VAL A 450 -7.05 19.79 -17.97
N ARG A 451 -7.27 18.49 -18.22
CA ARG A 451 -8.30 17.68 -17.54
C ARG A 451 -8.12 17.69 -16.02
N TYR A 452 -6.89 17.53 -15.55
CA TYR A 452 -6.55 17.52 -14.12
C TYR A 452 -6.31 18.93 -13.55
N ASN A 453 -6.58 19.99 -14.34
CA ASN A 453 -6.53 21.40 -13.93
C ASN A 453 -5.15 21.82 -13.38
N LYS A 454 -4.05 21.31 -13.99
CA LYS A 454 -2.66 21.58 -13.56
C LYS A 454 -2.10 22.82 -14.28
N GLN A 455 -2.50 24.01 -13.87
CA GLN A 455 -2.23 25.28 -14.57
C GLN A 455 -0.74 25.52 -14.85
N SER A 456 0.14 25.30 -13.85
CA SER A 456 1.60 25.49 -14.02
C SER A 456 2.19 24.52 -15.04
N LEU A 457 1.64 23.30 -15.10
CA LEU A 457 2.06 22.31 -16.08
C LEU A 457 1.58 22.68 -17.50
N VAL A 458 0.34 23.18 -17.61
CA VAL A 458 -0.19 23.67 -18.89
C VAL A 458 0.71 24.79 -19.44
N SER A 459 1.14 25.75 -18.58
CA SER A 459 2.07 26.82 -18.98
C SER A 459 3.38 26.22 -19.52
N LEU A 460 3.98 25.30 -18.75
CA LEU A 460 5.24 24.65 -19.12
C LEU A 460 5.15 23.91 -20.46
N LEU A 461 4.07 23.15 -20.67
CA LEU A 461 3.85 22.40 -21.92
C LEU A 461 3.65 23.32 -23.12
N LEU A 462 2.86 24.38 -22.96
CA LEU A 462 2.63 25.37 -24.02
C LEU A 462 3.91 26.10 -24.39
N GLU A 463 4.73 26.51 -23.40
CA GLU A 463 6.04 27.14 -23.59
C GLU A 463 7.04 26.19 -24.26
N SER A 464 6.84 24.86 -24.07
CA SER A 464 7.68 23.81 -24.66
C SER A 464 7.21 23.40 -26.08
N GLY A 465 6.13 24.02 -26.60
CA GLY A 465 5.65 23.81 -27.97
C GLY A 465 4.54 22.78 -28.15
N SER A 466 3.80 22.46 -27.09
CA SER A 466 2.61 21.59 -27.23
C SER A 466 1.55 22.24 -28.12
N ASP A 467 0.98 21.46 -29.04
CA ASP A 467 -0.03 21.92 -29.97
C ASP A 467 -1.43 21.81 -29.35
N VAL A 468 -2.11 22.96 -29.20
CA VAL A 468 -3.47 23.06 -28.66
C VAL A 468 -4.55 22.51 -29.59
N ASN A 469 -4.22 22.30 -30.87
CA ASN A 469 -5.19 21.93 -31.92
C ASN A 469 -5.40 20.42 -32.08
N ILE A 470 -4.63 19.60 -31.37
CA ILE A 470 -4.74 18.14 -31.46
C ILE A 470 -6.09 17.69 -30.87
N ARG A 471 -6.70 16.71 -31.54
CA ARG A 471 -7.98 16.11 -31.15
C ARG A 471 -7.77 14.70 -30.63
N SER A 472 -8.43 14.38 -29.56
CA SER A 472 -8.50 13.01 -29.05
C SER A 472 -9.38 12.12 -29.95
N ASN A 473 -9.40 10.81 -29.69
CA ASN A 473 -10.24 9.87 -30.45
C ASN A 473 -11.74 10.19 -30.34
N ASN A 474 -12.15 10.89 -29.27
CA ASN A 474 -13.53 11.37 -29.09
C ASN A 474 -13.80 12.72 -29.76
N GLY A 475 -12.83 13.28 -30.48
CA GLY A 475 -12.94 14.57 -31.13
C GLY A 475 -12.64 15.77 -30.21
N TYR A 476 -12.38 15.55 -28.92
CA TYR A 476 -12.17 16.63 -27.96
C TYR A 476 -10.78 17.26 -28.13
N THR A 477 -10.76 18.59 -28.10
CA THR A 477 -9.52 19.37 -28.03
C THR A 477 -9.25 19.75 -26.56
N CYS A 478 -8.08 20.30 -26.29
CA CYS A 478 -7.76 20.86 -24.96
C CYS A 478 -8.76 21.96 -24.55
N ILE A 479 -9.28 22.73 -25.53
CA ILE A 479 -10.28 23.79 -25.31
C ILE A 479 -11.62 23.16 -24.90
N THR A 480 -12.05 22.09 -25.59
CA THR A 480 -13.29 21.35 -25.21
C THR A 480 -13.22 20.87 -23.76
N ILE A 481 -12.09 20.29 -23.38
CA ILE A 481 -11.86 19.80 -22.00
C ILE A 481 -11.87 20.97 -20.99
N ALA A 482 -11.22 22.10 -21.35
CA ALA A 482 -11.16 23.27 -20.49
C ALA A 482 -12.56 23.84 -20.22
N ILE A 483 -13.45 23.85 -21.23
CA ILE A 483 -14.84 24.33 -21.11
C ILE A 483 -15.66 23.36 -20.25
N ASN A 484 -15.67 22.08 -20.60
CA ASN A 484 -16.62 21.09 -20.06
C ASN A 484 -16.21 20.51 -18.72
N GLU A 485 -14.92 20.26 -18.50
CA GLU A 485 -14.41 19.46 -17.36
C GLU A 485 -13.66 20.30 -16.32
N SER A 486 -12.65 21.07 -16.74
CA SER A 486 -11.79 21.79 -15.80
C SER A 486 -12.47 23.02 -15.18
N ARG A 487 -13.36 23.68 -15.92
CA ARG A 487 -14.09 24.89 -15.50
C ARG A 487 -13.16 26.01 -14.99
N ASN A 488 -11.91 25.99 -15.39
CA ASN A 488 -10.91 26.99 -15.00
C ASN A 488 -10.74 28.01 -16.13
N ILE A 489 -11.23 29.21 -15.92
CA ILE A 489 -11.23 30.29 -16.92
C ILE A 489 -9.81 30.77 -17.24
N GLU A 490 -8.94 30.83 -16.24
CA GLU A 490 -7.55 31.27 -16.46
C GLU A 490 -6.79 30.25 -17.34
N LEU A 491 -7.06 28.96 -17.13
CA LEU A 491 -6.50 27.90 -17.96
C LEU A 491 -7.00 28.00 -19.41
N LEU A 492 -8.33 28.26 -19.61
CA LEU A 492 -8.89 28.48 -20.94
C LEU A 492 -8.23 29.70 -21.61
N LYS A 493 -8.06 30.81 -20.91
CA LYS A 493 -7.37 32.01 -21.43
C LYS A 493 -5.94 31.67 -21.87
N MET A 494 -5.21 30.88 -21.08
CA MET A 494 -3.84 30.44 -21.43
C MET A 494 -3.84 29.68 -22.75
N LEU A 495 -4.79 28.75 -22.95
CA LEU A 495 -4.91 27.98 -24.20
C LEU A 495 -5.23 28.91 -25.39
N LEU A 496 -6.16 29.85 -25.23
CA LEU A 496 -6.52 30.81 -26.27
C LEU A 496 -5.36 31.75 -26.63
N CYS A 497 -4.53 32.16 -25.67
CA CYS A 497 -3.33 32.96 -25.90
C CYS A 497 -2.29 32.27 -26.80
N HIS A 498 -2.32 30.92 -26.86
CA HIS A 498 -1.40 30.13 -27.71
C HIS A 498 -1.95 29.91 -29.11
N LYS A 499 -2.88 30.77 -29.54
CA LYS A 499 -3.37 30.92 -30.91
C LYS A 499 -3.90 29.61 -31.52
N PRO A 500 -4.89 28.95 -30.89
CA PRO A 500 -5.56 27.82 -31.53
C PRO A 500 -6.15 28.24 -32.89
N THR A 501 -6.30 27.27 -33.80
CA THR A 501 -6.97 27.53 -35.08
C THR A 501 -8.45 27.88 -34.85
N LEU A 502 -9.02 28.65 -35.76
CA LEU A 502 -10.43 29.01 -35.71
C LEU A 502 -11.32 27.76 -35.64
N ASP A 503 -11.03 26.77 -36.48
CA ASP A 503 -11.77 25.49 -36.53
C ASP A 503 -11.69 24.73 -35.18
N CYS A 504 -10.54 24.75 -34.50
CA CYS A 504 -10.40 24.14 -33.18
C CYS A 504 -11.36 24.78 -32.15
N VAL A 505 -11.46 26.09 -32.15
CA VAL A 505 -12.34 26.82 -31.20
C VAL A 505 -13.81 26.61 -31.54
N ILE A 506 -14.17 26.65 -32.83
CA ILE A 506 -15.54 26.44 -33.31
C ILE A 506 -16.02 25.02 -32.98
N ASP A 507 -15.21 24.03 -33.25
CA ASP A 507 -15.54 22.63 -32.92
C ASP A 507 -15.69 22.46 -31.42
N SER A 508 -14.81 23.09 -30.62
CA SER A 508 -14.93 23.07 -29.16
C SER A 508 -16.27 23.67 -28.69
N LEU A 509 -16.72 24.74 -29.33
CA LEU A 509 -18.03 25.35 -29.04
C LEU A 509 -19.19 24.41 -29.42
N SER A 510 -19.04 23.63 -30.50
CA SER A 510 -20.07 22.66 -30.93
C SER A 510 -20.23 21.51 -29.92
N GLU A 511 -19.17 21.16 -29.20
CA GLU A 511 -19.11 20.03 -28.25
C GLU A 511 -19.36 20.46 -26.79
N VAL A 512 -19.91 21.68 -26.55
CA VAL A 512 -20.20 22.13 -25.19
C VAL A 512 -21.39 21.36 -24.62
N SER A 513 -21.16 20.66 -23.52
CA SER A 513 -22.14 19.78 -22.87
C SER A 513 -23.21 20.53 -22.09
N ASN A 514 -22.89 21.70 -21.52
CA ASN A 514 -23.82 22.52 -20.75
C ASN A 514 -23.57 24.00 -21.03
N ILE A 515 -24.41 24.56 -21.88
CA ILE A 515 -24.32 25.96 -22.34
C ILE A 515 -24.55 26.97 -21.19
N VAL A 516 -25.38 26.61 -20.21
CA VAL A 516 -25.73 27.52 -19.11
C VAL A 516 -24.55 27.64 -18.12
N ASP A 517 -24.05 26.51 -17.65
CA ASP A 517 -22.97 26.47 -16.65
C ASP A 517 -21.67 27.02 -17.21
N ASN A 518 -21.44 26.84 -18.52
CA ASN A 518 -20.21 27.25 -19.21
C ASN A 518 -20.28 28.61 -19.87
N ALA A 519 -21.28 29.43 -19.54
CA ALA A 519 -21.58 30.73 -20.19
C ALA A 519 -20.35 31.65 -20.29
N TYR A 520 -19.53 31.73 -19.24
CA TYR A 520 -18.37 32.63 -19.25
C TYR A 520 -17.27 32.10 -20.19
N ALA A 521 -17.01 30.78 -20.16
CA ALA A 521 -16.02 30.12 -21.05
C ALA A 521 -16.44 30.29 -22.53
N ILE A 522 -17.74 30.09 -22.81
CA ILE A 522 -18.32 30.30 -24.16
C ILE A 522 -18.08 31.72 -24.62
N LYS A 523 -18.32 32.72 -23.78
CA LYS A 523 -18.09 34.14 -24.11
C LYS A 523 -16.61 34.40 -24.45
N GLN A 524 -15.65 33.78 -23.75
CA GLN A 524 -14.22 33.92 -24.09
C GLN A 524 -13.92 33.34 -25.47
N CYS A 525 -14.49 32.18 -25.78
CA CYS A 525 -14.31 31.55 -27.12
C CYS A 525 -14.96 32.40 -28.21
N ILE A 526 -16.17 32.96 -27.98
CA ILE A 526 -16.82 33.90 -28.92
C ILE A 526 -15.89 35.10 -29.17
N LYS A 527 -15.38 35.74 -28.14
CA LYS A 527 -14.46 36.89 -28.28
C LYS A 527 -13.26 36.53 -29.16
N TYR A 528 -12.65 35.38 -28.89
CA TYR A 528 -11.50 34.90 -29.64
C TYR A 528 -11.87 34.68 -31.13
N THR A 529 -12.99 33.98 -31.39
CA THR A 529 -13.50 33.72 -32.75
C THR A 529 -13.72 35.04 -33.52
N MET A 530 -14.34 36.02 -32.88
CA MET A 530 -14.64 37.32 -33.50
C MET A 530 -13.36 38.10 -33.85
N ILE A 531 -12.29 37.97 -33.06
CA ILE A 531 -11.00 38.62 -33.35
C ILE A 531 -10.35 37.98 -34.59
N ILE A 532 -10.38 36.64 -34.67
CA ILE A 532 -9.68 35.88 -35.73
C ILE A 532 -10.44 35.89 -37.04
N ASP A 533 -11.77 35.78 -37.01
CA ASP A 533 -12.64 35.65 -38.19
C ASP A 533 -13.11 37.02 -38.75
N ASP A 534 -12.43 38.09 -38.40
CA ASP A 534 -12.68 39.46 -38.86
C ASP A 534 -14.14 39.88 -38.70
N CYS A 535 -14.74 39.53 -37.57
CA CYS A 535 -16.12 39.90 -37.15
C CYS A 535 -17.24 39.16 -37.91
N THR A 536 -16.95 38.04 -38.58
CA THR A 536 -18.02 37.24 -39.17
C THR A 536 -18.51 36.20 -38.16
N SER A 537 -19.76 36.30 -37.74
CA SER A 537 -20.38 35.36 -36.81
C SER A 537 -20.86 34.06 -37.48
N SER A 538 -20.72 33.97 -38.80
CA SER A 538 -21.29 32.88 -39.61
C SER A 538 -20.79 31.48 -39.27
N LYS A 539 -19.62 31.37 -38.65
CA LYS A 539 -19.02 30.10 -38.27
C LYS A 539 -19.36 29.64 -36.86
N ILE A 540 -19.89 30.52 -36.00
CA ILE A 540 -20.29 30.17 -34.63
C ILE A 540 -21.47 29.18 -34.70
N PRO A 541 -21.42 28.05 -33.96
CA PRO A 541 -22.51 27.07 -34.00
C PRO A 541 -23.88 27.69 -33.70
N GLU A 542 -24.91 27.26 -34.44
CA GLU A 542 -26.25 27.85 -34.37
C GLU A 542 -26.82 27.84 -32.95
N SER A 543 -26.62 26.76 -32.20
CA SER A 543 -27.07 26.63 -30.81
C SER A 543 -26.44 27.69 -29.88
N ILE A 544 -25.21 28.10 -30.17
CA ILE A 544 -24.48 29.13 -29.42
C ILE A 544 -24.91 30.54 -29.93
N SER A 545 -24.92 30.74 -31.24
CA SER A 545 -25.23 32.05 -31.82
C SER A 545 -26.65 32.51 -31.47
N GLN A 546 -27.66 31.64 -31.52
CA GLN A 546 -29.05 31.96 -31.12
C GLN A 546 -29.12 32.43 -29.67
N ARG A 547 -28.37 31.81 -28.76
CA ARG A 547 -28.41 32.13 -27.33
C ARG A 547 -27.58 33.37 -26.98
N TYR A 548 -26.49 33.63 -27.68
CA TYR A 548 -25.54 34.71 -27.38
C TYR A 548 -25.57 35.83 -28.45
N ASN A 549 -26.65 35.95 -29.25
CA ASN A 549 -26.74 36.92 -30.33
C ASN A 549 -26.45 38.36 -29.88
N ASP A 550 -27.10 38.82 -28.80
CA ASP A 550 -26.86 40.16 -28.23
C ASP A 550 -25.39 40.38 -27.87
N TYR A 551 -24.74 39.34 -27.33
CA TYR A 551 -23.33 39.41 -26.94
C TYR A 551 -22.41 39.46 -28.16
N ILE A 552 -22.72 38.70 -29.20
CA ILE A 552 -22.01 38.71 -30.50
C ILE A 552 -22.12 40.09 -31.15
N ASP A 553 -23.33 40.70 -31.13
CA ASP A 553 -23.56 42.05 -31.67
C ASP A 553 -22.74 43.11 -30.93
N LEU A 554 -22.66 43.02 -29.59
CA LEU A 554 -21.84 43.93 -28.79
C LEU A 554 -20.33 43.75 -29.11
N CYS A 555 -19.87 42.52 -29.30
CA CYS A 555 -18.48 42.24 -29.74
C CYS A 555 -18.22 42.91 -31.10
N ASN A 556 -19.13 42.73 -32.06
CA ASN A 556 -19.04 43.33 -33.38
C ASN A 556 -18.95 44.85 -33.31
N GLN A 557 -19.82 45.49 -32.52
CA GLN A 557 -19.83 46.95 -32.36
C GLN A 557 -18.48 47.45 -31.84
N GLU A 558 -17.93 46.85 -30.80
CA GLU A 558 -16.66 47.27 -30.17
C GLU A 558 -15.48 47.04 -31.13
N LEU A 559 -15.40 45.90 -31.80
CA LEU A 559 -14.34 45.64 -32.79
C LEU A 559 -14.40 46.60 -33.97
N ASN A 560 -15.59 46.92 -34.45
CA ASN A 560 -15.78 47.89 -35.53
C ASN A 560 -15.40 49.33 -35.10
N GLU A 561 -15.63 49.70 -33.85
CA GLU A 561 -15.13 50.95 -33.27
C GLU A 561 -13.59 50.98 -33.32
N MET A 562 -12.94 49.90 -32.85
CA MET A 562 -11.46 49.80 -32.86
C MET A 562 -10.88 49.86 -34.29
N LYS A 563 -11.59 49.33 -35.30
CA LYS A 563 -11.17 49.37 -36.69
C LYS A 563 -11.28 50.77 -37.31
N LYS A 564 -12.21 51.60 -36.82
CA LYS A 564 -12.37 52.99 -37.26
C LYS A 564 -11.34 53.95 -36.65
N ILE A 565 -10.86 53.64 -35.45
CA ILE A 565 -9.90 54.52 -34.75
C ILE A 565 -8.51 54.34 -35.35
N MET A 566 -7.94 55.42 -35.89
CA MET A 566 -6.63 55.44 -36.51
C MET A 566 -5.57 55.97 -35.53
N VAL A 567 -4.50 55.23 -35.31
CA VAL A 567 -3.40 55.56 -34.40
C VAL A 567 -2.07 55.45 -35.17
N GLY A 568 -1.52 56.60 -35.56
CA GLY A 568 -0.24 56.62 -36.26
C GLY A 568 -0.20 55.82 -37.57
N GLY A 569 -1.30 55.85 -38.34
CA GLY A 569 -1.39 55.12 -39.59
C GLY A 569 -1.83 53.66 -39.50
N ASN A 570 -2.04 53.16 -38.29
CA ASN A 570 -2.56 51.80 -38.03
C ASN A 570 -3.98 51.91 -37.45
N THR A 571 -4.82 50.92 -37.64
CA THR A 571 -6.10 50.86 -36.91
C THR A 571 -5.79 50.43 -35.45
N MET A 572 -6.60 50.90 -34.53
CA MET A 572 -6.48 50.48 -33.12
C MET A 572 -6.60 48.95 -33.00
N PHE A 573 -7.51 48.33 -33.74
CA PHE A 573 -7.66 46.88 -33.84
C PHE A 573 -6.33 46.18 -34.18
N SER A 574 -5.65 46.68 -35.24
CA SER A 574 -4.37 46.07 -35.68
C SER A 574 -3.26 46.25 -34.64
N LEU A 575 -3.22 47.38 -33.93
CA LEU A 575 -2.22 47.62 -32.88
C LEU A 575 -2.40 46.71 -31.68
N ILE A 576 -3.64 46.34 -31.35
CA ILE A 576 -3.95 45.53 -30.15
C ILE A 576 -3.88 44.03 -30.48
N PHE A 577 -4.47 43.60 -31.58
CA PHE A 577 -4.73 42.17 -31.82
C PHE A 577 -3.81 41.51 -32.85
N THR A 578 -2.89 42.26 -33.47
CA THR A 578 -1.91 41.61 -34.36
C THR A 578 -0.53 41.54 -33.69
N GLU A 579 0.26 40.58 -34.09
CA GLU A 579 1.61 40.38 -33.58
C GLU A 579 2.51 41.59 -33.86
N HIS A 580 2.37 42.18 -35.05
CA HIS A 580 3.15 43.37 -35.40
C HIS A 580 2.71 44.56 -34.54
N GLY A 581 1.39 44.77 -34.38
CA GLY A 581 0.83 45.83 -33.57
C GLY A 581 1.28 45.76 -32.12
N ALA A 582 1.19 44.57 -31.52
CA ALA A 582 1.61 44.33 -30.13
C ALA A 582 3.09 44.68 -29.89
N LYS A 583 3.96 44.50 -30.87
CA LYS A 583 5.38 44.87 -30.79
C LYS A 583 5.61 46.39 -30.83
N ILE A 584 4.73 47.14 -31.49
CA ILE A 584 4.95 48.58 -31.72
C ILE A 584 3.99 49.51 -30.95
N ILE A 585 2.93 48.98 -30.34
CA ILE A 585 1.87 49.78 -29.70
C ILE A 585 2.44 50.77 -28.65
N HIS A 586 3.49 50.42 -27.93
CA HIS A 586 4.12 51.28 -26.92
C HIS A 586 4.70 52.56 -27.52
N ARG A 587 4.98 52.61 -28.82
CA ARG A 587 5.43 53.82 -29.52
C ARG A 587 4.29 54.85 -29.63
N TYR A 588 3.06 54.41 -29.53
CA TYR A 588 1.85 55.24 -29.64
C TYR A 588 1.21 55.51 -28.26
N ALA A 589 1.87 55.20 -27.15
CA ALA A 589 1.31 55.30 -25.81
C ALA A 589 0.81 56.70 -25.42
N ASN A 590 1.34 57.74 -26.07
CA ASN A 590 0.89 59.12 -25.85
C ASN A 590 -0.10 59.62 -26.93
N ASN A 591 -0.52 58.76 -27.85
CA ASN A 591 -1.50 59.16 -28.88
C ASN A 591 -2.84 59.48 -28.22
N PRO A 592 -3.50 60.61 -28.55
CA PRO A 592 -4.77 61.03 -27.92
C PRO A 592 -5.90 60.01 -28.11
N GLU A 593 -6.04 59.41 -29.29
CA GLU A 593 -7.09 58.46 -29.57
C GLU A 593 -6.91 57.16 -28.78
N LEU A 594 -5.67 56.67 -28.64
CA LEU A 594 -5.36 55.49 -27.85
C LEU A 594 -5.67 55.74 -26.37
N ARG A 595 -5.26 56.93 -25.86
CA ARG A 595 -5.54 57.32 -24.47
C ARG A 595 -7.06 57.54 -24.22
N ALA A 596 -7.75 58.20 -25.12
CA ALA A 596 -9.21 58.39 -25.02
C ALA A 596 -9.94 57.05 -24.96
N TYR A 597 -9.52 56.06 -25.80
CA TYR A 597 -10.07 54.70 -25.72
C TYR A 597 -9.77 54.06 -24.38
N TYR A 598 -8.53 54.15 -23.90
CA TYR A 598 -8.10 53.61 -22.61
C TYR A 598 -8.91 54.21 -21.44
N GLU A 599 -9.19 55.52 -21.49
CA GLU A 599 -9.94 56.22 -20.45
C GLU A 599 -11.46 55.90 -20.50
N SER A 600 -11.98 55.40 -21.64
CA SER A 600 -13.38 55.01 -21.85
C SER A 600 -13.72 53.60 -21.35
N LYS A 601 -12.93 53.05 -20.37
CA LYS A 601 -12.95 51.66 -19.93
C LYS A 601 -14.32 51.11 -19.45
N GLN A 602 -15.24 51.94 -19.05
CA GLN A 602 -16.53 51.48 -18.50
C GLN A 602 -17.40 50.77 -19.58
N ASN A 603 -17.86 49.55 -19.21
CA ASN A 603 -18.81 48.73 -20.03
C ASN A 603 -18.24 48.17 -21.34
N LYS A 604 -16.91 48.03 -21.44
CA LYS A 604 -16.27 47.44 -22.65
C LYS A 604 -16.11 45.92 -22.50
N ILE A 605 -16.25 45.20 -23.61
CA ILE A 605 -16.17 43.72 -23.67
C ILE A 605 -14.72 43.24 -23.72
N TYR A 606 -13.89 43.92 -24.52
CA TYR A 606 -12.49 43.52 -24.72
C TYR A 606 -11.59 44.16 -23.66
N VAL A 607 -11.78 43.78 -22.41
CA VAL A 607 -11.02 44.29 -21.26
C VAL A 607 -9.52 44.05 -21.46
N GLU A 608 -9.15 42.97 -22.12
CA GLU A 608 -7.76 42.64 -22.45
C GLU A 608 -7.05 43.70 -23.26
N ALA A 609 -7.79 44.46 -24.10
CA ALA A 609 -7.24 45.57 -24.85
C ALA A 609 -6.69 46.69 -23.92
N TYR A 610 -7.34 46.90 -22.77
CA TYR A 610 -6.90 47.90 -21.78
C TYR A 610 -5.62 47.47 -21.09
N ASP A 611 -5.47 46.17 -20.83
CA ASP A 611 -4.23 45.63 -20.23
C ASP A 611 -3.05 45.79 -21.21
N ILE A 612 -3.27 45.48 -22.49
CA ILE A 612 -2.26 45.67 -23.55
C ILE A 612 -1.85 47.15 -23.67
N ILE A 613 -2.83 48.05 -23.64
CA ILE A 613 -2.56 49.51 -23.72
C ILE A 613 -1.83 49.98 -22.44
N SER A 614 -2.28 49.52 -21.28
CA SER A 614 -1.63 49.82 -20.00
C SER A 614 -0.16 49.42 -19.99
N ASP A 615 0.12 48.22 -20.41
CA ASP A 615 1.52 47.72 -20.49
C ASP A 615 2.36 48.52 -21.50
N ALA A 616 1.72 48.89 -22.62
CA ALA A 616 2.38 49.74 -23.61
C ALA A 616 2.76 51.11 -23.00
N ILE A 617 1.86 51.71 -22.20
CA ILE A 617 2.10 52.97 -21.50
C ILE A 617 3.26 52.81 -20.48
N VAL A 618 3.23 51.73 -19.71
CA VAL A 618 4.32 51.42 -18.72
C VAL A 618 5.66 51.26 -19.43
N LYS A 619 5.70 50.45 -20.50
CA LYS A 619 6.90 50.26 -21.31
C LYS A 619 7.42 51.58 -21.91
N HIS A 620 6.53 52.40 -22.46
CA HIS A 620 6.89 53.72 -22.99
C HIS A 620 7.52 54.61 -21.92
N ASN A 621 6.88 54.68 -20.73
CA ASN A 621 7.34 55.51 -19.62
C ASN A 621 8.73 55.04 -19.10
N LYS A 622 8.96 53.73 -19.06
CA LYS A 622 10.25 53.11 -18.66
C LYS A 622 11.35 53.56 -19.66
N ILE A 623 11.10 53.41 -20.97
CA ILE A 623 12.04 53.81 -22.02
C ILE A 623 12.30 55.31 -21.92
N HIS A 624 11.26 56.14 -21.73
CA HIS A 624 11.40 57.59 -21.61
C HIS A 624 12.26 57.99 -20.43
N LYS A 625 12.07 57.40 -19.25
CA LYS A 625 12.89 57.62 -18.06
C LYS A 625 14.35 57.24 -18.31
N THR A 626 14.62 56.14 -19.00
CA THR A 626 15.97 55.71 -19.36
C THR A 626 16.63 56.67 -20.32
N ILE A 627 15.89 57.22 -21.30
CA ILE A 627 16.41 58.24 -22.22
C ILE A 627 16.81 59.51 -21.45
N ILE A 628 15.96 59.98 -20.55
CA ILE A 628 16.24 61.20 -19.74
C ILE A 628 17.55 60.97 -18.95
N LYS A 629 17.63 59.85 -18.25
CA LYS A 629 18.82 59.52 -17.46
C LYS A 629 20.10 59.45 -18.34
N SER A 630 20.03 58.83 -19.51
CA SER A 630 21.18 58.71 -20.42
C SER A 630 21.62 60.05 -21.03
N VAL A 631 20.71 61.03 -21.12
CA VAL A 631 21.05 62.40 -21.58
C VAL A 631 21.92 63.10 -20.52
N ASP A 632 21.62 62.86 -19.25
CA ASP A 632 22.41 63.44 -18.15
C ASP A 632 23.79 62.80 -18.01
N ASP A 633 23.93 61.52 -18.35
CA ASP A 633 25.13 60.71 -18.12
C ASP A 633 26.11 60.65 -19.31
N ASN A 634 25.69 60.96 -20.55
CA ASN A 634 26.51 60.67 -21.75
C ASN A 634 26.30 61.70 -22.89
N THR A 635 27.32 62.44 -23.21
CA THR A 635 27.34 63.49 -24.23
C THR A 635 27.07 62.99 -25.66
N TYR A 636 27.48 61.74 -25.99
CA TYR A 636 27.23 61.20 -27.34
C TYR A 636 25.76 60.85 -27.58
N ILE A 637 25.11 60.26 -26.60
CA ILE A 637 23.69 59.88 -26.70
C ILE A 637 22.84 61.16 -26.59
N SER A 638 23.26 62.19 -25.80
CA SER A 638 22.51 63.42 -25.61
C SER A 638 22.25 64.19 -26.92
N ASN A 639 23.14 64.04 -27.91
CA ASN A 639 23.04 64.76 -29.19
C ASN A 639 22.20 64.04 -30.25
N LEU A 640 21.75 62.79 -29.97
CA LEU A 640 20.92 62.03 -30.92
C LEU A 640 19.44 62.51 -30.86
N PRO A 641 18.73 62.52 -32.03
CA PRO A 641 17.28 62.77 -32.02
C PRO A 641 16.54 61.80 -31.11
N TYR A 642 15.48 62.29 -30.48
CA TYR A 642 14.66 61.49 -29.54
C TYR A 642 14.18 60.16 -30.16
N THR A 643 13.80 60.18 -31.41
CA THR A 643 13.36 58.98 -32.15
C THR A 643 14.45 57.92 -32.27
N ILE A 644 15.72 58.33 -32.41
CA ILE A 644 16.88 57.40 -32.45
C ILE A 644 17.19 56.89 -31.05
N LYS A 645 17.17 57.77 -30.04
CA LYS A 645 17.31 57.38 -28.64
C LYS A 645 16.25 56.34 -28.26
N TYR A 646 15.02 56.57 -28.61
CA TYR A 646 13.92 55.66 -28.31
C TYR A 646 14.15 54.25 -28.92
N LYS A 647 14.59 54.22 -30.20
CA LYS A 647 14.89 52.94 -30.86
C LYS A 647 16.04 52.18 -30.19
N ILE A 648 17.06 52.89 -29.72
CA ILE A 648 18.20 52.27 -29.02
C ILE A 648 17.72 51.59 -27.73
N PHE A 649 16.95 52.28 -26.90
CA PHE A 649 16.49 51.80 -25.60
C PHE A 649 15.28 50.88 -25.68
N GLU A 650 14.59 50.86 -26.80
CA GLU A 650 13.52 49.89 -27.08
C GLU A 650 14.02 48.45 -27.25
N GLN A 651 15.27 48.26 -27.69
CA GLN A 651 15.90 46.96 -27.91
C GLN A 651 16.54 46.37 -26.64
N GLN A 652 16.66 47.14 -25.57
CA GLN A 652 17.14 46.70 -24.25
C GLN A 652 15.98 46.28 -23.34
#